data_f93b5f6c1e669c67fcfcdc12e8379831
#
_entry.id   f93b5f6c1e669c67fcfcdc12e8379831
#
_cell.length_a   1.000
_cell.length_b   1.000
_cell.length_c   1.000
_cell.angle_alpha   90.00
_cell.angle_beta   90.00
_cell.angle_gamma   90.00
#
_symmetry.space_group_name_H-M   'P 1'
#
loop_
_entity.id
_entity.type
_entity.pdbx_description
1 polymer ?
#
loop_
_entity_poly.entity_id
_entity_poly.type
_entity_poly.pdbx_seq_one_letter_code
_entity_poly.pdbx_strand_id
1 'polypeptide(L)'
;MKKILLIMFCAMVSIAISAQTVSGTVIDADNNEPLIGVSILEVGTTNGVITDFDGNFSLTVQEGATLQFSYVGYETQEIKVGKRSNLGTVKLKPETVGLEDVTIVGQIARQQVTPVAVSQVTALEIEERLGGQEFTDVLKNTPGVHANGNGGGWGDSEIWMRGFDNTNIATMVNGVPMNDMENGTLYWSNWQGLSDVTSVMQTQRGMGASKISAPSVGGTINIVTKGIDAKHGGNIAYSMGNDGSNKISFGVSTGLMANGWAITVQGSRSWGDGYIQGTSYEGYSYFASIAKRINEQHQISLTGFGAPQWHWKRPSGSSGALTLAEWNKVKKYMKDGMDHRRYNPSYGYANDGTQKGTNFNHYHKPQISLNHVWQIDYKSSLSTALYTSIGRGGGGTAEASPYSSYSYSDLNKGANYGVITTTFRREDGTFDYGAVEDINAASNSGSELVICDNRNYHNWYGLVSTYNNKFLNEAIDFTAGLDVRYYQGIHTAVITDLMGGDYFIDASRGSVVAENNILAANSAWKYEKLNVGDIAYRDYTGHVMQEGVFATVEYISQHWTAFLNGSFNITTDWREDRFYYDEAHRLSEKVTFYGGTVKGGVNYIVNPNHNIFVNAGFISRAPKFTGAFMSSTTSHMLNKDVKNEKIASVELGYGFHNEYVNLVFNGYYTRWIDKTMSYYTDLATQETGFVNMNGVGAQHMGLEFELKACPTKWLEINTMLSLGDWRWKGKDVIGYLFDEHGNPVNEQGTITEMASPEHTWAKINVENVQVGGQAQTTAALGLLFKPFKGFRIGGEYTLFDRNYSYYSFSGSNLAIGKTMNIVEPYKCPIGGQLDVRASYSFKIGEAVRATLSGNITNLLDQYYMDKAWSAQTVTQNVAENTKDNVYFFYNKGRQWNIRLKLTF
;
A
#
# COMPACT_ATOMS: atom_id res chain seq x y z
N MET A 1 48.46 43.77 47.63
CA MET A 1 47.10 44.32 47.48
C MET A 1 46.35 43.83 46.20
N LYS A 2 46.97 43.67 45.02
CA LYS A 2 46.26 43.16 43.80
C LYS A 2 45.79 41.70 43.85
N LYS A 3 46.42 40.79 44.59
CA LYS A 3 45.99 39.40 44.78
C LYS A 3 44.87 39.20 45.78
N ILE A 4 44.69 40.11 46.75
CA ILE A 4 43.62 40.10 47.73
C ILE A 4 42.30 40.62 47.11
N LEU A 5 42.38 41.62 46.22
CA LEU A 5 41.22 42.11 45.47
C LEU A 5 40.64 41.08 44.47
N LEU A 6 41.48 40.20 43.89
CA LEU A 6 41.05 39.16 42.98
C LEU A 6 40.36 38.01 43.72
N ILE A 7 40.79 37.69 44.93
CA ILE A 7 40.16 36.67 45.79
C ILE A 7 38.80 37.20 46.35
N MET A 8 38.71 38.48 46.69
CA MET A 8 37.46 39.10 47.11
C MET A 8 36.46 39.25 45.94
N PHE A 9 36.94 39.40 44.72
CA PHE A 9 36.07 39.45 43.54
C PHE A 9 35.58 38.05 43.15
N CYS A 10 36.35 37.00 43.30
CA CYS A 10 35.92 35.63 43.14
C CYS A 10 35.01 35.13 44.25
N ALA A 11 35.08 35.71 45.46
CA ALA A 11 34.19 35.37 46.59
C ALA A 11 32.84 36.08 46.55
N MET A 12 32.67 37.11 45.73
CA MET A 12 31.40 37.86 45.60
C MET A 12 30.54 37.39 44.42
N VAL A 13 30.97 36.37 43.66
CA VAL A 13 30.18 35.78 42.55
C VAL A 13 29.70 34.36 42.88
N SER A 14 29.66 33.98 44.16
CA SER A 14 28.89 32.84 44.60
C SER A 14 27.43 33.24 44.76
N ILE A 15 26.74 33.45 43.65
CA ILE A 15 25.30 33.46 43.63
C ILE A 15 24.91 32.03 44.05
N ALA A 16 24.37 31.88 45.22
CA ALA A 16 23.77 30.62 45.68
C ALA A 16 22.60 30.31 44.76
N ILE A 17 22.86 29.50 43.73
CA ILE A 17 21.81 28.93 42.87
C ILE A 17 21.03 27.98 43.78
N SER A 18 19.88 28.41 44.26
CA SER A 18 18.96 27.58 45.04
C SER A 18 18.29 26.62 44.07
N ALA A 19 18.69 25.37 44.07
CA ALA A 19 18.03 24.31 43.38
C ALA A 19 16.90 23.76 44.26
N GLN A 20 15.72 23.57 43.69
CA GLN A 20 14.58 22.96 44.34
C GLN A 20 14.11 21.74 43.60
N THR A 21 13.70 20.67 44.28
CA THR A 21 13.07 19.52 43.65
C THR A 21 11.57 19.77 43.50
N VAL A 22 11.08 19.71 42.29
CA VAL A 22 9.67 19.93 41.94
C VAL A 22 9.08 18.59 41.50
N SER A 23 7.89 18.29 42.00
CA SER A 23 7.14 17.07 41.71
C SER A 23 5.70 17.38 41.31
N GLY A 24 5.03 16.43 40.67
CA GLY A 24 3.62 16.52 40.30
C GLY A 24 3.18 15.30 39.49
N THR A 25 1.92 15.28 39.08
CA THR A 25 1.33 14.22 38.26
C THR A 25 0.75 14.85 37.01
N VAL A 26 1.10 14.33 35.86
CA VAL A 26 0.55 14.78 34.55
C VAL A 26 -0.55 13.82 34.12
N ILE A 27 -1.71 14.38 33.80
CA ILE A 27 -2.88 13.62 33.35
C ILE A 27 -3.46 14.24 32.08
N ASP A 28 -4.17 13.42 31.32
CA ASP A 28 -5.01 13.85 30.21
C ASP A 28 -6.16 14.73 30.74
N ALA A 29 -6.37 15.90 30.12
CA ALA A 29 -7.40 16.86 30.56
C ALA A 29 -8.82 16.32 30.31
N ASP A 30 -9.03 15.42 29.33
CA ASP A 30 -10.35 14.96 28.92
C ASP A 30 -10.80 13.72 29.70
N ASN A 31 -9.91 12.74 29.88
CA ASN A 31 -10.25 11.48 30.52
C ASN A 31 -9.66 11.32 31.92
N ASN A 32 -8.80 12.26 32.38
CA ASN A 32 -8.03 12.21 33.63
C ASN A 32 -7.17 10.96 33.80
N GLU A 33 -6.79 10.27 32.72
CA GLU A 33 -5.83 9.18 32.77
C GLU A 33 -4.40 9.73 32.92
N PRO A 34 -3.53 9.07 33.70
CA PRO A 34 -2.12 9.47 33.79
C PRO A 34 -1.43 9.39 32.44
N LEU A 35 -0.71 10.44 32.07
CA LEU A 35 0.09 10.47 30.87
C LEU A 35 1.52 9.99 31.19
N ILE A 36 1.86 8.83 30.63
CA ILE A 36 3.14 8.17 30.81
C ILE A 36 4.13 8.69 29.78
N GLY A 37 5.35 9.05 30.20
CA GLY A 37 6.41 9.49 29.30
C GLY A 37 6.22 10.90 28.76
N VAL A 38 5.46 11.77 29.43
CA VAL A 38 5.44 13.21 29.17
C VAL A 38 6.85 13.75 29.40
N SER A 39 7.42 14.43 28.44
CA SER A 39 8.70 15.11 28.59
C SER A 39 8.50 16.39 29.39
N ILE A 40 9.24 16.55 30.47
CA ILE A 40 9.27 17.76 31.29
C ILE A 40 10.68 18.32 31.23
N LEU A 41 10.84 19.47 30.62
CA LEU A 41 12.12 20.12 30.36
C LEU A 41 12.17 21.48 31.08
N GLU A 42 13.26 21.79 31.76
CA GLU A 42 13.56 23.13 32.23
C GLU A 42 13.96 24.02 31.05
N VAL A 43 13.13 24.99 30.70
CA VAL A 43 13.30 25.84 29.51
C VAL A 43 14.66 26.55 29.52
N GLY A 44 15.37 26.43 28.40
CA GLY A 44 16.70 27.02 28.23
C GLY A 44 17.85 26.15 28.76
N THR A 45 17.55 24.91 29.21
CA THR A 45 18.54 23.95 29.71
C THR A 45 18.34 22.56 29.07
N THR A 46 19.24 21.65 29.34
CA THR A 46 19.10 20.21 29.00
C THR A 46 18.59 19.39 30.18
N ASN A 47 18.17 20.04 31.26
CA ASN A 47 17.69 19.38 32.47
C ASN A 47 16.22 18.99 32.32
N GLY A 48 15.92 17.70 32.29
CA GLY A 48 14.57 17.21 32.08
C GLY A 48 14.34 15.81 32.62
N VAL A 49 13.08 15.44 32.75
CA VAL A 49 12.61 14.13 33.21
C VAL A 49 11.37 13.74 32.41
N ILE A 50 11.03 12.46 32.39
CA ILE A 50 9.78 11.94 31.86
C ILE A 50 8.88 11.45 32.97
N THR A 51 7.55 11.51 32.80
CA THR A 51 6.60 10.95 33.76
C THR A 51 6.66 9.42 33.80
N ASP A 52 6.48 8.88 34.98
CA ASP A 52 6.34 7.44 35.22
C ASP A 52 4.97 6.88 34.75
N PHE A 53 4.71 5.60 35.06
CA PHE A 53 3.47 4.92 34.67
C PHE A 53 2.19 5.48 35.33
N ASP A 54 2.32 6.23 36.45
CA ASP A 54 1.23 6.92 37.12
C ASP A 54 1.15 8.41 36.73
N GLY A 55 1.96 8.82 35.73
CA GLY A 55 2.05 10.20 35.31
C GLY A 55 2.86 11.08 36.25
N ASN A 56 3.55 10.52 37.25
CA ASN A 56 4.29 11.32 38.23
C ASN A 56 5.67 11.68 37.69
N PHE A 57 6.15 12.86 38.09
CA PHE A 57 7.51 13.30 37.82
C PHE A 57 8.15 13.93 39.06
N SER A 58 9.47 13.94 39.06
CA SER A 58 10.28 14.67 40.05
C SER A 58 11.53 15.18 39.35
N LEU A 59 11.74 16.50 39.34
CA LEU A 59 12.87 17.15 38.66
C LEU A 59 13.46 18.24 39.57
N THR A 60 14.77 18.24 39.73
CA THR A 60 15.48 19.30 40.45
C THR A 60 15.80 20.43 39.49
N VAL A 61 15.30 21.61 39.75
CA VAL A 61 15.37 22.81 38.90
C VAL A 61 15.82 24.03 39.65
N GLN A 62 16.20 25.08 38.93
CA GLN A 62 16.50 26.37 39.54
C GLN A 62 15.25 27.07 40.08
N GLU A 63 15.36 27.81 41.24
CA GLU A 63 14.21 28.57 41.76
C GLU A 63 13.75 29.61 40.74
N GLY A 64 12.44 29.56 40.39
CA GLY A 64 11.85 30.43 39.38
C GLY A 64 11.98 29.93 37.93
N ALA A 65 12.49 28.72 37.71
CA ALA A 65 12.53 28.04 36.40
C ALA A 65 11.14 27.93 35.76
N THR A 66 11.11 27.83 34.44
CA THR A 66 9.91 27.46 33.69
C THR A 66 10.05 26.02 33.21
N LEU A 67 9.07 25.18 33.52
CA LEU A 67 9.01 23.80 33.03
C LEU A 67 8.09 23.73 31.84
N GLN A 68 8.59 23.14 30.77
CA GLN A 68 7.83 22.82 29.56
C GLN A 68 7.40 21.36 29.62
N PHE A 69 6.10 21.12 29.54
CA PHE A 69 5.47 19.81 29.48
C PHE A 69 5.09 19.54 28.04
N SER A 70 5.70 18.55 27.41
CA SER A 70 5.39 18.18 26.05
C SER A 70 5.08 16.69 25.95
N TYR A 71 4.06 16.38 25.16
CA TYR A 71 3.60 15.00 24.94
C TYR A 71 3.00 14.89 23.55
N VAL A 72 3.33 13.83 22.82
CA VAL A 72 2.82 13.63 21.43
C VAL A 72 1.30 13.54 21.45
N GLY A 73 0.63 14.41 20.68
CA GLY A 73 -0.82 14.51 20.65
C GLY A 73 -1.44 15.38 21.76
N TYR A 74 -0.63 16.21 22.42
CA TYR A 74 -1.09 17.15 23.46
C TYR A 74 -0.48 18.54 23.27
N GLU A 75 -1.24 19.56 23.62
CA GLU A 75 -0.76 20.95 23.64
C GLU A 75 0.43 21.07 24.61
N THR A 76 1.53 21.63 24.12
CA THR A 76 2.69 21.91 24.98
C THR A 76 2.32 22.98 25.99
N GLN A 77 2.54 22.71 27.27
CA GLN A 77 2.20 23.64 28.37
C GLN A 77 3.47 24.09 29.10
N GLU A 78 3.62 25.36 29.31
CA GLU A 78 4.68 25.94 30.13
C GLU A 78 4.15 26.38 31.50
N ILE A 79 4.84 25.95 32.56
CA ILE A 79 4.50 26.31 33.93
C ILE A 79 5.73 26.91 34.62
N LYS A 80 5.61 28.16 35.05
CA LYS A 80 6.65 28.80 35.86
C LYS A 80 6.62 28.26 37.28
N VAL A 81 7.72 27.67 37.66
CA VAL A 81 7.90 27.11 39.01
C VAL A 81 8.15 28.26 39.97
N GLY A 82 7.21 28.49 40.86
CA GLY A 82 7.40 29.41 41.97
C GLY A 82 8.15 28.73 43.14
N LYS A 83 7.86 29.17 44.38
CA LYS A 83 8.39 28.53 45.60
C LYS A 83 7.71 27.19 45.95
N ARG A 84 6.90 26.64 45.08
CA ARG A 84 6.17 25.39 45.32
C ARG A 84 6.99 24.20 44.86
N SER A 85 7.25 23.26 45.77
CA SER A 85 7.92 21.98 45.47
C SER A 85 6.98 20.92 44.86
N ASN A 86 5.68 21.13 44.88
CA ASN A 86 4.67 20.25 44.30
C ASN A 86 3.72 21.08 43.40
N LEU A 87 3.67 20.78 42.11
CA LEU A 87 2.78 21.43 41.16
C LEU A 87 1.36 20.84 41.16
N GLY A 88 1.14 19.75 41.93
CA GLY A 88 -0.14 19.04 41.94
C GLY A 88 -0.38 18.32 40.62
N THR A 89 -1.61 18.36 40.14
CA THR A 89 -2.00 17.71 38.89
C THR A 89 -1.89 18.71 37.74
N VAL A 90 -1.01 18.43 36.78
CA VAL A 90 -0.87 19.14 35.50
C VAL A 90 -1.76 18.45 34.49
N LYS A 91 -2.69 19.16 33.89
CA LYS A 91 -3.62 18.65 32.89
C LYS A 91 -3.16 19.06 31.51
N LEU A 92 -2.68 18.12 30.70
CA LEU A 92 -2.41 18.38 29.29
C LEU A 92 -3.68 18.18 28.49
N LYS A 93 -4.02 19.14 27.66
CA LYS A 93 -5.12 19.01 26.71
C LYS A 93 -4.66 18.18 25.51
N PRO A 94 -5.43 17.16 25.09
CA PRO A 94 -5.17 16.55 23.81
C PRO A 94 -5.16 17.64 22.76
N GLU A 95 -4.06 17.74 22.05
CA GLU A 95 -4.01 18.60 20.88
C GLU A 95 -4.85 17.94 19.81
N THR A 96 -5.81 18.64 19.25
CA THR A 96 -6.43 18.22 18.00
C THR A 96 -5.38 18.39 16.90
N VAL A 97 -4.45 17.46 16.94
CA VAL A 97 -3.37 17.17 15.99
C VAL A 97 -2.79 18.37 15.26
N GLY A 98 -1.95 19.10 15.94
CA GLY A 98 -0.85 19.81 15.31
C GLY A 98 0.40 18.97 15.46
N LEU A 99 0.72 18.12 14.49
CA LEU A 99 2.02 17.47 14.36
C LEU A 99 3.05 18.50 13.88
N GLU A 100 3.35 19.51 14.69
CA GLU A 100 4.32 20.54 14.33
C GLU A 100 5.78 20.08 14.44
N ASP A 101 6.06 18.98 15.14
CA ASP A 101 7.43 18.55 15.44
C ASP A 101 7.95 17.37 14.58
N VAL A 102 7.15 16.83 13.66
CA VAL A 102 7.64 15.82 12.74
C VAL A 102 8.05 16.48 11.43
N THR A 103 9.23 17.09 11.42
CA THR A 103 9.87 17.60 10.19
C THR A 103 10.35 16.41 9.37
N ILE A 104 9.42 15.67 8.80
CA ILE A 104 9.68 14.59 7.87
C ILE A 104 9.51 15.14 6.45
N VAL A 105 10.37 14.71 5.55
CA VAL A 105 10.20 14.92 4.11
C VAL A 105 8.82 14.36 3.72
N GLY A 106 7.91 15.21 3.34
CA GLY A 106 6.51 14.86 3.06
C GLY A 106 5.55 15.34 4.16
N GLN A 107 4.96 16.50 3.94
CA GLN A 107 4.02 17.07 4.92
C GLN A 107 2.71 16.29 4.96
N ILE A 108 2.28 16.04 6.17
CA ILE A 108 0.93 15.58 6.50
C ILE A 108 -0.03 16.79 6.34
N ALA A 109 -1.17 16.60 5.67
CA ALA A 109 -2.21 17.62 5.61
C ALA A 109 -2.79 17.87 7.01
N ARG A 110 -2.93 19.15 7.38
CA ARG A 110 -3.51 19.51 8.67
C ARG A 110 -5.04 19.43 8.58
N GLN A 111 -5.64 18.61 9.43
CA GLN A 111 -7.09 18.50 9.49
C GLN A 111 -7.71 19.88 9.78
N GLN A 112 -8.77 20.25 9.05
CA GLN A 112 -9.48 21.53 9.12
C GLN A 112 -8.70 22.79 8.70
N VAL A 113 -7.40 22.72 8.51
CA VAL A 113 -6.58 23.83 8.00
C VAL A 113 -6.33 23.64 6.50
N THR A 114 -5.82 22.49 6.11
CA THR A 114 -5.62 22.18 4.69
C THR A 114 -6.97 21.84 4.05
N PRO A 115 -7.38 22.48 2.94
CA PRO A 115 -8.70 22.26 2.32
C PRO A 115 -8.76 20.97 1.51
N VAL A 116 -8.60 19.83 2.17
CA VAL A 116 -8.65 18.48 1.57
C VAL A 116 -9.34 17.48 2.51
N ALA A 117 -9.93 16.42 1.94
CA ALA A 117 -10.54 15.36 2.72
C ALA A 117 -9.46 14.44 3.32
N VAL A 118 -9.27 14.49 4.64
CA VAL A 118 -8.21 13.79 5.38
C VAL A 118 -8.81 12.95 6.50
N SER A 119 -8.35 11.71 6.61
CA SER A 119 -8.62 10.84 7.77
C SER A 119 -7.29 10.34 8.35
N GLN A 120 -7.26 10.14 9.67
CA GLN A 120 -6.08 9.65 10.38
C GLN A 120 -6.42 8.45 11.23
N VAL A 121 -5.46 7.51 11.30
CA VAL A 121 -5.50 6.35 12.18
C VAL A 121 -4.23 6.38 13.04
N THR A 122 -4.40 6.43 14.35
CA THR A 122 -3.30 6.49 15.32
C THR A 122 -2.68 5.12 15.57
N ALA A 123 -1.47 5.07 16.15
CA ALA A 123 -0.81 3.82 16.55
C ALA A 123 -1.68 2.95 17.46
N LEU A 124 -2.43 3.55 18.38
CA LEU A 124 -3.32 2.83 19.29
C LEU A 124 -4.50 2.21 18.55
N GLU A 125 -5.13 2.97 17.63
CA GLU A 125 -6.22 2.45 16.80
C GLU A 125 -5.74 1.32 15.90
N ILE A 126 -4.53 1.42 15.32
CA ILE A 126 -3.90 0.36 14.54
C ILE A 126 -3.73 -0.89 15.40
N GLU A 127 -3.14 -0.75 16.60
CA GLU A 127 -2.91 -1.86 17.51
C GLU A 127 -4.20 -2.56 17.94
N GLU A 128 -5.27 -1.82 18.22
CA GLU A 128 -6.56 -2.36 18.66
C GLU A 128 -7.37 -3.00 17.54
N ARG A 129 -7.31 -2.44 16.32
CA ARG A 129 -8.12 -2.91 15.18
C ARG A 129 -7.46 -4.06 14.43
N LEU A 130 -6.12 -4.05 14.32
CA LEU A 130 -5.40 -4.98 13.47
C LEU A 130 -5.67 -6.44 13.84
N GLY A 131 -5.48 -6.82 15.11
CA GLY A 131 -5.66 -8.20 15.54
C GLY A 131 -4.89 -9.18 14.64
N GLY A 132 -5.62 -10.10 14.02
CA GLY A 132 -5.11 -11.03 13.00
C GLY A 132 -5.41 -10.60 11.56
N GLN A 133 -5.86 -9.36 11.34
CA GLN A 133 -6.21 -8.83 10.01
C GLN A 133 -4.98 -8.35 9.24
N GLU A 134 -5.14 -8.11 7.95
CA GLU A 134 -4.13 -7.46 7.11
C GLU A 134 -3.99 -5.97 7.47
N PHE A 135 -2.81 -5.39 7.22
CA PHE A 135 -2.56 -3.99 7.58
C PHE A 135 -3.51 -3.01 6.86
N THR A 136 -3.96 -3.36 5.67
CA THR A 136 -4.94 -2.61 4.88
C THR A 136 -6.32 -2.51 5.53
N ASP A 137 -6.72 -3.54 6.29
CA ASP A 137 -8.04 -3.61 6.93
C ASP A 137 -8.25 -2.52 7.99
N VAL A 138 -7.16 -1.93 8.50
CA VAL A 138 -7.21 -0.78 9.42
C VAL A 138 -7.91 0.42 8.78
N LEU A 139 -7.87 0.54 7.44
CA LEU A 139 -8.48 1.62 6.68
C LEU A 139 -9.91 1.35 6.19
N LYS A 140 -10.47 0.16 6.41
CA LYS A 140 -11.82 -0.23 5.90
C LYS A 140 -12.95 0.70 6.36
N ASN A 141 -12.75 1.45 7.45
CA ASN A 141 -13.72 2.41 7.98
C ASN A 141 -13.39 3.86 7.61
N THR A 142 -12.47 4.06 6.69
CA THR A 142 -12.21 5.37 6.09
C THR A 142 -13.19 5.56 4.93
N PRO A 143 -13.95 6.67 4.87
CA PRO A 143 -14.88 6.91 3.77
C PRO A 143 -14.20 6.81 2.41
N GLY A 144 -14.87 6.20 1.44
CA GLY A 144 -14.35 6.01 0.08
C GLY A 144 -13.20 5.01 -0.06
N VAL A 145 -12.76 4.37 1.02
CA VAL A 145 -11.72 3.33 1.01
C VAL A 145 -12.39 1.95 1.11
N HIS A 146 -11.87 1.02 0.33
CA HIS A 146 -12.27 -0.39 0.36
C HIS A 146 -11.02 -1.27 0.39
N ALA A 147 -10.87 -2.04 1.47
CA ALA A 147 -9.86 -3.07 1.58
C ALA A 147 -10.52 -4.43 1.30
N ASN A 148 -9.92 -5.26 0.48
CA ASN A 148 -10.38 -6.62 0.19
C ASN A 148 -9.23 -7.63 0.28
N GLY A 149 -9.57 -8.88 0.56
CA GLY A 149 -8.60 -9.96 0.78
C GLY A 149 -8.09 -10.63 -0.49
N ASN A 150 -8.55 -10.22 -1.69
CA ASN A 150 -8.14 -10.73 -3.01
C ASN A 150 -7.93 -12.25 -3.07
N GLY A 151 -8.86 -13.01 -2.51
CA GLY A 151 -8.77 -14.47 -2.46
C GLY A 151 -8.43 -15.05 -1.09
N GLY A 152 -8.11 -14.23 -0.09
CA GLY A 152 -7.98 -14.62 1.33
C GLY A 152 -6.61 -15.15 1.74
N GLY A 153 -5.59 -15.06 0.88
CA GLY A 153 -4.21 -15.38 1.23
C GLY A 153 -3.61 -14.39 2.23
N TRP A 154 -2.53 -14.79 2.90
CA TRP A 154 -1.77 -13.90 3.76
C TRP A 154 -0.97 -12.89 2.92
N GLY A 155 -1.09 -11.60 3.22
CA GLY A 155 -0.37 -10.53 2.52
C GLY A 155 -0.91 -10.16 1.12
N ASP A 156 -1.98 -10.79 0.65
CA ASP A 156 -2.55 -10.57 -0.69
C ASP A 156 -3.60 -9.45 -0.74
N SER A 157 -3.83 -8.75 0.36
CA SER A 157 -4.84 -7.69 0.44
C SER A 157 -4.57 -6.51 -0.48
N GLU A 158 -5.64 -5.87 -0.93
CA GLU A 158 -5.62 -4.70 -1.80
C GLU A 158 -6.41 -3.54 -1.19
N ILE A 159 -6.03 -2.31 -1.56
CA ILE A 159 -6.79 -1.09 -1.23
C ILE A 159 -7.28 -0.43 -2.51
N TRP A 160 -8.53 -0.02 -2.48
CA TRP A 160 -9.17 0.84 -3.47
C TRP A 160 -9.65 2.12 -2.80
N MET A 161 -9.63 3.23 -3.54
CA MET A 161 -10.07 4.51 -3.03
C MET A 161 -10.86 5.29 -4.08
N ARG A 162 -12.13 5.60 -3.78
CA ARG A 162 -13.05 6.31 -4.70
C ARG A 162 -13.15 5.68 -6.09
N GLY A 163 -13.09 4.34 -6.18
CA GLY A 163 -13.12 3.60 -7.44
C GLY A 163 -11.77 3.49 -8.16
N PHE A 164 -10.71 4.04 -7.60
CA PHE A 164 -9.35 3.90 -8.11
C PHE A 164 -8.65 2.73 -7.41
N ASP A 165 -8.01 1.87 -8.17
CA ASP A 165 -7.24 0.74 -7.66
C ASP A 165 -5.91 1.17 -7.01
N ASN A 166 -5.23 0.25 -6.35
CA ASN A 166 -3.97 0.47 -5.64
C ASN A 166 -2.86 1.07 -6.52
N THR A 167 -2.91 0.87 -7.84
CA THR A 167 -1.94 1.42 -8.80
C THR A 167 -2.10 2.92 -9.03
N ASN A 168 -3.20 3.49 -8.57
CA ASN A 168 -3.58 4.89 -8.67
C ASN A 168 -3.61 5.62 -7.32
N ILE A 169 -3.15 4.94 -6.25
CA ILE A 169 -3.04 5.47 -4.89
C ILE A 169 -1.57 5.57 -4.53
N ALA A 170 -1.07 6.76 -4.23
CA ALA A 170 0.30 6.91 -3.75
C ALA A 170 0.40 6.47 -2.29
N THR A 171 1.25 5.50 -2.01
CA THR A 171 1.60 5.12 -0.64
C THR A 171 3.01 5.57 -0.33
N MET A 172 3.19 6.24 0.81
CA MET A 172 4.46 6.77 1.26
C MET A 172 4.79 6.27 2.65
N VAL A 173 6.07 6.04 2.92
CA VAL A 173 6.60 5.82 4.27
C VAL A 173 7.61 6.92 4.55
N ASN A 174 7.33 7.75 5.57
CA ASN A 174 8.13 8.92 5.91
C ASN A 174 8.37 9.86 4.70
N GLY A 175 7.36 10.03 3.84
CA GLY A 175 7.44 10.87 2.66
C GLY A 175 8.14 10.25 1.44
N VAL A 176 8.70 9.03 1.58
CA VAL A 176 9.30 8.29 0.46
C VAL A 176 8.22 7.47 -0.25
N PRO A 177 7.99 7.66 -1.57
CA PRO A 177 7.02 6.87 -2.33
C PRO A 177 7.41 5.40 -2.41
N MET A 178 6.43 4.50 -2.25
CA MET A 178 6.63 3.05 -2.13
C MET A 178 6.10 2.24 -3.31
N ASN A 179 5.28 2.86 -4.16
CA ASN A 179 4.70 2.19 -5.32
C ASN A 179 5.78 1.82 -6.34
N ASP A 180 5.64 0.65 -6.92
CA ASP A 180 6.44 0.17 -8.04
C ASP A 180 6.38 1.15 -9.23
N MET A 181 7.51 1.44 -9.86
CA MET A 181 7.56 2.46 -10.93
C MET A 181 7.17 1.93 -12.31
N GLU A 182 7.15 0.61 -12.53
CA GLU A 182 6.71 0.02 -13.80
C GLU A 182 5.18 -0.07 -13.87
N ASN A 183 4.55 -0.61 -12.82
CA ASN A 183 3.10 -0.90 -12.83
C ASN A 183 2.30 -0.08 -11.82
N GLY A 184 2.94 0.64 -10.90
CA GLY A 184 2.30 1.47 -9.89
C GLY A 184 1.77 0.70 -8.67
N THR A 185 1.92 -0.61 -8.59
CA THR A 185 1.35 -1.45 -7.53
C THR A 185 2.17 -1.38 -6.26
N LEU A 186 1.49 -1.45 -5.11
CA LEU A 186 2.09 -1.75 -3.82
C LEU A 186 1.64 -3.15 -3.37
N TYR A 187 2.60 -4.04 -3.09
CA TYR A 187 2.34 -5.39 -2.58
C TYR A 187 2.52 -5.40 -1.06
N TRP A 188 1.42 -5.49 -0.31
CA TRP A 188 1.42 -5.34 1.16
C TRP A 188 2.16 -6.45 1.89
N SER A 189 2.30 -7.64 1.29
CA SER A 189 3.14 -8.73 1.83
C SER A 189 4.60 -8.31 2.07
N ASN A 190 5.12 -7.36 1.30
CA ASN A 190 6.49 -6.85 1.43
C ASN A 190 6.68 -5.90 2.64
N TRP A 191 5.60 -5.52 3.31
CA TRP A 191 5.58 -4.50 4.37
C TRP A 191 4.93 -5.00 5.65
N GLN A 192 4.91 -6.31 5.85
CA GLN A 192 4.45 -6.92 7.11
C GLN A 192 5.30 -6.39 8.28
N GLY A 193 4.66 -6.09 9.39
CA GLY A 193 5.34 -5.47 10.54
C GLY A 193 5.51 -3.95 10.48
N LEU A 194 5.19 -3.30 9.35
CA LEU A 194 5.14 -1.83 9.29
C LEU A 194 4.13 -1.27 10.32
N SER A 195 3.04 -2.01 10.58
CA SER A 195 2.06 -1.71 11.63
C SER A 195 2.66 -1.58 13.03
N ASP A 196 3.73 -2.31 13.34
CA ASP A 196 4.35 -2.32 14.67
C ASP A 196 5.17 -1.03 14.93
N VAL A 197 5.65 -0.39 13.85
CA VAL A 197 6.48 0.81 13.91
C VAL A 197 5.75 2.09 13.50
N THR A 198 4.52 1.98 13.00
CA THR A 198 3.71 3.14 12.61
C THR A 198 3.32 3.96 13.83
N SER A 199 3.56 5.26 13.78
CA SER A 199 3.06 6.23 14.76
C SER A 199 1.70 6.79 14.32
N VAL A 200 1.54 7.10 13.05
CA VAL A 200 0.28 7.55 12.47
C VAL A 200 0.20 7.15 10.98
N MET A 201 -0.99 6.81 10.54
CA MET A 201 -1.33 6.63 9.13
C MET A 201 -2.34 7.69 8.73
N GLN A 202 -2.00 8.50 7.74
CA GLN A 202 -2.88 9.52 7.19
C GLN A 202 -3.33 9.15 5.79
N THR A 203 -4.63 9.22 5.55
CA THR A 203 -5.24 9.00 4.26
C THR A 203 -5.81 10.32 3.74
N GLN A 204 -5.29 10.81 2.62
CA GLN A 204 -5.84 11.94 1.88
C GLN A 204 -6.58 11.40 0.67
N ARG A 205 -7.87 11.69 0.56
CA ARG A 205 -8.71 11.22 -0.54
C ARG A 205 -8.68 12.21 -1.70
N GLY A 206 -8.72 11.71 -2.93
CA GLY A 206 -8.67 12.52 -4.13
C GLY A 206 -7.30 13.13 -4.41
N MET A 207 -7.27 14.31 -5.00
CA MET A 207 -6.02 14.93 -5.46
C MET A 207 -5.12 15.49 -4.35
N GLY A 208 -5.42 15.35 -3.10
CA GLY A 208 -4.61 15.68 -1.91
C GLY A 208 -3.60 16.85 -2.05
N ALA A 209 -3.07 17.32 -0.94
CA ALA A 209 -2.03 18.35 -0.90
C ALA A 209 -0.61 17.74 -0.83
N SER A 210 -0.35 16.62 -1.52
CA SER A 210 0.95 15.95 -1.44
C SER A 210 2.09 16.81 -1.97
N LYS A 211 3.18 16.88 -1.23
CA LYS A 211 4.40 17.64 -1.56
C LYS A 211 5.45 16.74 -2.24
N ILE A 212 5.04 16.01 -3.27
CA ILE A 212 5.92 15.23 -4.16
C ILE A 212 5.53 15.50 -5.61
N SER A 213 6.46 15.30 -6.53
CA SER A 213 6.23 15.50 -7.96
C SER A 213 5.37 14.39 -8.58
N ALA A 214 5.35 13.18 -7.99
CA ALA A 214 4.60 12.04 -8.51
C ALA A 214 3.09 12.23 -8.27
N PRO A 215 2.28 12.28 -9.34
CA PRO A 215 0.86 12.52 -9.23
C PRO A 215 0.10 11.29 -8.72
N SER A 216 -0.74 11.48 -7.72
CA SER A 216 -1.72 10.50 -7.25
C SER A 216 -3.14 10.92 -7.65
N VAL A 217 -3.93 9.98 -8.14
CA VAL A 217 -5.29 10.23 -8.66
C VAL A 217 -6.36 9.89 -7.62
N GLY A 218 -6.31 8.67 -7.05
CA GLY A 218 -7.29 8.19 -6.08
C GLY A 218 -7.11 8.81 -4.71
N GLY A 219 -5.87 9.07 -4.34
CA GLY A 219 -5.49 9.64 -3.04
C GLY A 219 -4.10 9.22 -2.61
N THR A 220 -3.74 9.61 -1.39
CA THR A 220 -2.43 9.33 -0.81
C THR A 220 -2.58 8.70 0.56
N ILE A 221 -1.83 7.64 0.83
CA ILE A 221 -1.67 7.04 2.14
C ILE A 221 -0.25 7.36 2.61
N ASN A 222 -0.12 8.13 3.68
CA ASN A 222 1.18 8.45 4.27
C ASN A 222 1.32 7.76 5.64
N ILE A 223 2.34 6.92 5.76
CA ILE A 223 2.67 6.16 6.96
C ILE A 223 3.89 6.81 7.60
N VAL A 224 3.71 7.31 8.80
CA VAL A 224 4.80 7.88 9.59
C VAL A 224 5.26 6.86 10.61
N THR A 225 6.55 6.54 10.60
CA THR A 225 7.14 5.60 11.55
C THR A 225 7.69 6.32 12.79
N LYS A 226 7.89 5.59 13.86
CA LYS A 226 8.58 6.07 15.06
C LYS A 226 10.02 6.51 14.71
N GLY A 227 10.40 7.71 15.08
CA GLY A 227 11.68 8.33 14.76
C GLY A 227 12.45 8.80 16.00
N ILE A 228 13.03 10.00 15.92
CA ILE A 228 13.78 10.64 17.01
C ILE A 228 12.89 10.95 18.22
N ASP A 229 11.61 11.13 17.99
CA ASP A 229 10.53 11.37 18.95
C ASP A 229 10.06 10.09 19.68
N ALA A 230 10.58 8.92 19.30
CA ALA A 230 10.24 7.68 19.96
C ALA A 230 10.61 7.74 21.44
N LYS A 231 9.69 7.32 22.32
CA LYS A 231 9.91 7.36 23.78
C LYS A 231 10.92 6.33 24.22
N HIS A 232 11.63 6.64 25.32
CA HIS A 232 12.46 5.65 26.00
C HIS A 232 11.58 4.51 26.50
N GLY A 233 12.03 3.27 26.31
CA GLY A 233 11.34 2.07 26.77
C GLY A 233 11.36 0.95 25.75
N GLY A 234 10.65 -0.12 26.08
CA GLY A 234 10.56 -1.28 25.24
C GLY A 234 9.22 -1.98 25.34
N ASN A 235 9.00 -2.91 24.43
CA ASN A 235 7.86 -3.81 24.50
C ASN A 235 8.21 -5.17 23.91
N ILE A 236 7.50 -6.19 24.38
CA ILE A 236 7.45 -7.52 23.77
C ILE A 236 5.98 -7.93 23.69
N ALA A 237 5.57 -8.52 22.59
CA ALA A 237 4.22 -9.01 22.43
C ALA A 237 4.20 -10.38 21.75
N TYR A 238 3.22 -11.20 22.15
CA TYR A 238 2.90 -12.45 21.48
C TYR A 238 1.41 -12.47 21.19
N SER A 239 1.06 -12.89 19.98
CA SER A 239 -0.33 -13.08 19.57
C SER A 239 -0.52 -14.43 18.91
N MET A 240 -1.72 -15.00 19.05
CA MET A 240 -2.16 -16.24 18.45
C MET A 240 -3.60 -16.11 17.95
N GLY A 241 -3.95 -16.89 16.93
CA GLY A 241 -5.27 -16.87 16.34
C GLY A 241 -5.65 -18.13 15.58
N ASN A 242 -6.68 -18.03 14.75
CA ASN A 242 -7.11 -19.12 13.88
C ASN A 242 -5.97 -19.63 12.98
N ASP A 243 -6.13 -20.86 12.49
CA ASP A 243 -5.33 -21.46 11.44
C ASP A 243 -3.81 -21.45 11.76
N GLY A 244 -3.48 -21.76 13.02
CA GLY A 244 -2.10 -21.76 13.50
C GLY A 244 -1.41 -20.38 13.45
N SER A 245 -2.16 -19.29 13.30
CA SER A 245 -1.60 -17.94 13.21
C SER A 245 -0.92 -17.53 14.51
N ASN A 246 0.35 -17.15 14.41
CA ASN A 246 1.17 -16.71 15.52
C ASN A 246 2.00 -15.49 15.11
N LYS A 247 2.24 -14.59 16.06
CA LYS A 247 3.18 -13.47 15.88
C LYS A 247 3.89 -13.19 17.19
N ILE A 248 5.21 -13.08 17.16
CA ILE A 248 6.02 -12.51 18.22
C ILE A 248 6.66 -11.23 17.74
N SER A 249 6.66 -10.19 18.56
CA SER A 249 7.31 -8.92 18.23
C SER A 249 8.00 -8.34 19.47
N PHE A 250 9.09 -7.59 19.23
CA PHE A 250 9.77 -6.81 20.25
C PHE A 250 10.14 -5.44 19.69
N GLY A 251 10.25 -4.46 20.56
CA GLY A 251 10.72 -3.12 20.19
C GLY A 251 11.41 -2.47 21.38
N VAL A 252 12.47 -1.73 21.12
CA VAL A 252 13.24 -0.97 22.13
C VAL A 252 13.62 0.39 21.54
N SER A 253 13.48 1.43 22.33
CA SER A 253 13.92 2.79 21.99
C SER A 253 14.66 3.41 23.15
N THR A 254 15.76 4.10 22.86
CA THR A 254 16.48 4.90 23.85
C THR A 254 15.79 6.22 24.17
N GLY A 255 14.83 6.63 23.33
CA GLY A 255 14.40 8.03 23.29
C GLY A 255 15.55 8.95 22.87
N LEU A 256 15.30 10.25 22.87
CA LEU A 256 16.35 11.25 22.64
C LEU A 256 17.22 11.39 23.90
N MET A 257 18.46 10.90 23.81
CA MET A 257 19.43 10.97 24.90
C MET A 257 20.03 12.38 25.03
N ALA A 258 20.56 12.72 26.22
CA ALA A 258 21.19 14.01 26.49
C ALA A 258 22.33 14.38 25.51
N ASN A 259 23.02 13.38 24.97
CA ASN A 259 24.07 13.58 23.97
C ASN A 259 23.51 13.74 22.53
N GLY A 260 22.19 13.85 22.37
CA GLY A 260 21.53 14.08 21.08
C GLY A 260 21.33 12.83 20.20
N TRP A 261 21.64 11.64 20.67
CA TRP A 261 21.33 10.39 19.95
C TRP A 261 19.95 9.87 20.30
N ALA A 262 19.30 9.25 19.31
CA ALA A 262 18.10 8.43 19.50
C ALA A 262 18.23 7.16 18.66
N ILE A 263 17.98 5.99 19.25
CA ILE A 263 18.07 4.69 18.62
C ILE A 263 16.79 3.93 18.88
N THR A 264 16.15 3.46 17.82
CA THR A 264 14.96 2.61 17.89
C THR A 264 15.21 1.35 17.07
N VAL A 265 14.97 0.19 17.66
CA VAL A 265 15.07 -1.11 16.98
C VAL A 265 13.79 -1.90 17.26
N GLN A 266 13.25 -2.54 16.21
CA GLN A 266 12.10 -3.42 16.33
C GLN A 266 12.23 -4.62 15.40
N GLY A 267 11.69 -5.77 15.81
CA GLY A 267 11.62 -6.97 15.01
C GLY A 267 10.37 -7.79 15.32
N SER A 268 9.93 -8.57 14.34
CA SER A 268 8.85 -9.53 14.52
C SER A 268 9.00 -10.76 13.64
N ARG A 269 8.35 -11.86 14.05
CA ARG A 269 8.11 -13.05 13.25
C ARG A 269 6.63 -13.37 13.27
N SER A 270 6.05 -13.67 12.11
CA SER A 270 4.68 -14.12 11.92
C SER A 270 4.66 -15.43 11.16
N TRP A 271 3.86 -16.41 11.60
CA TRP A 271 3.75 -17.71 10.92
C TRP A 271 2.37 -18.32 11.15
N GLY A 272 1.96 -19.24 10.28
CA GLY A 272 0.69 -19.95 10.40
C GLY A 272 0.40 -20.85 9.21
N ASP A 273 -0.67 -21.64 9.32
CA ASP A 273 -1.12 -22.57 8.27
C ASP A 273 -1.89 -21.84 7.15
N GLY A 274 -2.36 -20.61 7.43
CA GLY A 274 -3.16 -19.80 6.51
C GLY A 274 -4.65 -20.17 6.51
N TYR A 275 -5.49 -19.18 6.21
CA TYR A 275 -6.95 -19.35 6.16
C TYR A 275 -7.38 -20.27 5.02
N ILE A 276 -6.74 -20.17 3.86
CA ILE A 276 -7.01 -20.98 2.69
C ILE A 276 -6.25 -22.32 2.80
N GLN A 277 -6.80 -23.39 2.28
CA GLN A 277 -6.21 -24.72 2.28
C GLN A 277 -4.79 -24.69 1.68
N GLY A 278 -3.79 -25.18 2.45
CA GLY A 278 -2.41 -25.30 1.99
C GLY A 278 -1.67 -23.98 1.77
N THR A 279 -2.09 -22.88 2.42
CA THR A 279 -1.47 -21.55 2.27
C THR A 279 -0.65 -21.14 3.49
N SER A 280 0.17 -22.06 4.01
CA SER A 280 1.08 -21.73 5.10
C SER A 280 2.02 -20.57 4.75
N TYR A 281 2.39 -19.82 5.78
CA TYR A 281 3.22 -18.61 5.62
C TYR A 281 4.22 -18.45 6.74
N GLU A 282 5.33 -17.82 6.42
CA GLU A 282 6.31 -17.33 7.37
C GLU A 282 6.85 -15.98 6.92
N GLY A 283 6.81 -15.01 7.80
CA GLY A 283 7.30 -13.67 7.55
C GLY A 283 8.06 -13.11 8.76
N TYR A 284 9.08 -12.34 8.47
CA TYR A 284 9.87 -11.60 9.45
C TYR A 284 9.74 -10.11 9.16
N SER A 285 9.95 -9.28 10.15
CA SER A 285 10.16 -7.86 9.94
C SER A 285 11.26 -7.32 10.83
N TYR A 286 11.93 -6.30 10.35
CA TYR A 286 12.90 -5.55 11.11
C TYR A 286 12.78 -4.06 10.79
N PHE A 287 13.06 -3.25 11.79
CA PHE A 287 13.13 -1.80 11.70
C PHE A 287 14.29 -1.33 12.58
N ALA A 288 15.10 -0.42 12.06
CA ALA A 288 16.14 0.26 12.82
C ALA A 288 16.17 1.73 12.42
N SER A 289 16.16 2.62 13.39
CA SER A 289 16.34 4.05 13.20
C SER A 289 17.42 4.55 14.15
N ILE A 290 18.44 5.19 13.61
CA ILE A 290 19.52 5.84 14.34
C ILE A 290 19.48 7.31 13.97
N ALA A 291 19.18 8.17 14.91
CA ALA A 291 19.12 9.61 14.71
C ALA A 291 20.11 10.34 15.62
N LYS A 292 20.61 11.46 15.11
CA LYS A 292 21.51 12.34 15.83
C LYS A 292 21.06 13.79 15.64
N ARG A 293 20.71 14.45 16.72
CA ARG A 293 20.64 15.91 16.78
C ARG A 293 22.07 16.42 16.98
N ILE A 294 22.67 16.97 15.93
CA ILE A 294 24.07 17.44 15.95
C ILE A 294 24.11 18.74 16.76
N ASN A 295 23.18 19.63 16.52
CA ASN A 295 22.94 20.88 17.22
C ASN A 295 21.47 21.30 17.01
N GLU A 296 21.10 22.52 17.36
CA GLU A 296 19.73 23.05 17.18
C GLU A 296 19.30 23.18 15.70
N GLN A 297 20.28 23.29 14.79
CA GLN A 297 20.01 23.50 13.37
C GLN A 297 20.09 22.21 12.55
N HIS A 298 20.85 21.21 12.97
CA HIS A 298 21.13 20.03 12.17
C HIS A 298 20.75 18.72 12.87
N GLN A 299 19.90 17.97 12.20
CA GLN A 299 19.52 16.62 12.57
C GLN A 299 19.77 15.67 11.40
N ILE A 300 20.33 14.52 11.68
CA ILE A 300 20.55 13.45 10.70
C ILE A 300 19.94 12.16 11.23
N SER A 301 19.34 11.35 10.34
CA SER A 301 18.82 10.04 10.72
C SER A 301 19.04 9.02 9.60
N LEU A 302 19.45 7.82 10.00
CA LEU A 302 19.50 6.64 9.15
C LEU A 302 18.40 5.70 9.59
N THR A 303 17.48 5.40 8.67
CA THR A 303 16.37 4.47 8.93
C THR A 303 16.42 3.33 7.92
N GLY A 304 16.32 2.11 8.41
CA GLY A 304 16.23 0.91 7.58
C GLY A 304 15.10 0.00 8.06
N PHE A 305 14.33 -0.54 7.15
CA PHE A 305 13.30 -1.53 7.45
C PHE A 305 13.08 -2.49 6.28
N GLY A 306 12.54 -3.65 6.59
CA GLY A 306 12.21 -4.67 5.61
C GLY A 306 11.42 -5.83 6.23
N ALA A 307 10.80 -6.64 5.36
CA ALA A 307 9.95 -7.76 5.76
C ALA A 307 10.19 -8.97 4.85
N PRO A 308 11.28 -9.74 5.06
CA PRO A 308 11.47 -10.97 4.33
C PRO A 308 10.34 -11.96 4.66
N GLN A 309 9.76 -12.56 3.62
CA GLN A 309 8.63 -13.47 3.76
C GLN A 309 8.65 -14.56 2.70
N TRP A 310 7.93 -15.66 3.01
CA TRP A 310 7.59 -16.74 2.11
C TRP A 310 6.20 -17.28 2.45
N HIS A 311 5.37 -17.53 1.44
CA HIS A 311 4.05 -18.13 1.65
C HIS A 311 3.53 -18.86 0.41
N TRP A 312 2.72 -19.88 0.66
CA TRP A 312 1.88 -20.46 -0.37
C TRP A 312 0.64 -19.59 -0.62
N LYS A 313 0.13 -19.62 -1.84
CA LYS A 313 -1.03 -18.87 -2.27
C LYS A 313 -2.11 -19.74 -2.89
N ARG A 314 -3.35 -19.31 -2.80
CA ARG A 314 -4.37 -19.68 -3.76
C ARG A 314 -4.19 -18.80 -5.01
N PRO A 315 -4.38 -19.33 -6.24
CA PRO A 315 -4.39 -18.47 -7.43
C PRO A 315 -5.30 -17.26 -7.22
N SER A 316 -4.81 -16.08 -7.53
CA SER A 316 -5.53 -14.81 -7.34
C SER A 316 -5.99 -14.22 -8.67
N GLY A 317 -6.79 -13.16 -8.61
CA GLY A 317 -7.35 -12.52 -9.81
C GLY A 317 -8.47 -13.34 -10.46
N SER A 318 -8.87 -12.96 -11.66
CA SER A 318 -9.94 -13.64 -12.40
C SER A 318 -9.62 -15.10 -12.72
N SER A 319 -8.34 -15.41 -12.92
CA SER A 319 -7.89 -16.77 -13.28
C SER A 319 -8.03 -17.78 -12.14
N GLY A 320 -7.97 -17.34 -10.88
CA GLY A 320 -8.12 -18.21 -9.70
C GLY A 320 -9.49 -18.17 -9.05
N ALA A 321 -10.33 -17.22 -9.44
CA ALA A 321 -11.69 -17.11 -8.94
C ALA A 321 -12.61 -18.17 -9.58
N LEU A 322 -13.63 -18.62 -8.85
CA LEU A 322 -14.54 -19.65 -9.29
C LEU A 322 -15.96 -19.09 -9.51
N THR A 323 -16.68 -19.69 -10.45
CA THR A 323 -18.12 -19.45 -10.62
C THR A 323 -18.93 -20.11 -9.50
N LEU A 324 -20.20 -19.74 -9.34
CA LEU A 324 -21.08 -20.35 -8.34
C LEU A 324 -21.23 -21.86 -8.56
N ALA A 325 -21.26 -22.30 -9.81
CA ALA A 325 -21.34 -23.73 -10.15
C ALA A 325 -20.08 -24.47 -9.71
N GLU A 326 -18.89 -23.89 -9.89
CA GLU A 326 -17.64 -24.46 -9.45
C GLU A 326 -17.53 -24.50 -7.92
N TRP A 327 -17.93 -23.40 -7.22
CA TRP A 327 -18.01 -23.41 -5.75
C TRP A 327 -18.93 -24.53 -5.23
N ASN A 328 -20.02 -24.83 -5.94
CA ASN A 328 -20.91 -25.95 -5.59
C ASN A 328 -20.26 -27.32 -5.88
N LYS A 329 -19.46 -27.42 -6.95
CA LYS A 329 -18.72 -28.69 -7.25
C LYS A 329 -17.69 -29.00 -6.17
N VAL A 330 -16.93 -27.99 -5.70
CA VAL A 330 -15.85 -28.20 -4.74
C VAL A 330 -16.33 -28.60 -3.35
N LYS A 331 -17.61 -28.39 -3.02
CA LYS A 331 -18.20 -28.88 -1.76
C LYS A 331 -17.95 -30.37 -1.51
N LYS A 332 -17.93 -31.18 -2.56
CA LYS A 332 -17.70 -32.63 -2.45
C LYS A 332 -16.27 -32.97 -2.02
N TYR A 333 -15.29 -32.07 -2.24
CA TYR A 333 -13.89 -32.29 -1.93
C TYR A 333 -13.55 -31.93 -0.48
N MET A 334 -14.37 -31.11 0.17
CA MET A 334 -14.10 -30.65 1.53
C MET A 334 -14.65 -31.68 2.52
N LYS A 335 -13.82 -32.66 2.85
CA LYS A 335 -14.09 -33.69 3.88
C LYS A 335 -13.73 -33.09 5.26
N ASP A 336 -14.22 -33.73 6.33
CA ASP A 336 -13.86 -33.42 7.72
C ASP A 336 -14.29 -32.03 8.23
N GLY A 337 -15.37 -31.45 7.65
CA GLY A 337 -15.97 -30.19 8.16
C GLY A 337 -15.24 -28.91 7.76
N MET A 338 -14.23 -28.98 6.90
CA MET A 338 -13.61 -27.79 6.35
C MET A 338 -14.58 -27.07 5.40
N ASP A 339 -14.69 -25.74 5.52
CA ASP A 339 -15.54 -24.95 4.67
C ASP A 339 -15.02 -24.92 3.21
N HIS A 340 -15.89 -25.27 2.25
CA HIS A 340 -15.55 -25.29 0.83
C HIS A 340 -15.03 -23.96 0.29
N ARG A 341 -15.36 -22.81 0.90
CA ARG A 341 -14.88 -21.49 0.55
C ARG A 341 -13.37 -21.30 0.80
N ARG A 342 -12.79 -22.18 1.58
CA ARG A 342 -11.34 -22.28 1.87
C ARG A 342 -10.59 -23.15 0.87
N TYR A 343 -11.26 -23.79 -0.06
CA TYR A 343 -10.66 -24.68 -1.03
C TYR A 343 -9.62 -23.97 -1.91
N ASN A 344 -8.48 -24.65 -2.12
CA ASN A 344 -7.40 -24.21 -2.99
C ASN A 344 -7.18 -25.23 -4.10
N PRO A 345 -7.60 -24.93 -5.34
CA PRO A 345 -7.53 -25.90 -6.43
C PRO A 345 -6.11 -26.18 -6.94
N SER A 346 -5.12 -25.35 -6.65
CA SER A 346 -3.72 -25.57 -7.03
C SER A 346 -2.87 -26.24 -5.94
N TYR A 347 -3.48 -26.55 -4.79
CA TYR A 347 -2.83 -27.25 -3.70
C TYR A 347 -2.83 -28.76 -3.93
N GLY A 348 -1.72 -29.42 -3.64
CA GLY A 348 -1.64 -30.87 -3.80
C GLY A 348 -0.35 -31.48 -3.26
N TYR A 349 -0.05 -32.70 -3.72
CA TYR A 349 1.05 -33.50 -3.20
C TYR A 349 1.83 -34.19 -4.32
N ALA A 350 3.15 -34.30 -4.14
CA ALA A 350 4.05 -35.13 -4.92
C ALA A 350 3.89 -36.62 -4.60
N ASN A 351 4.61 -37.50 -5.32
CA ASN A 351 4.62 -38.94 -5.08
C ASN A 351 5.18 -39.31 -3.71
N ASP A 352 6.13 -38.58 -3.19
CA ASP A 352 6.72 -38.80 -1.85
C ASP A 352 5.82 -38.28 -0.70
N GLY A 353 4.65 -37.72 -1.01
CA GLY A 353 3.70 -37.16 -0.05
C GLY A 353 4.05 -35.75 0.42
N THR A 354 5.06 -35.11 -0.12
CA THR A 354 5.35 -33.72 0.19
C THR A 354 4.33 -32.78 -0.44
N GLN A 355 4.01 -31.70 0.26
CA GLN A 355 3.15 -30.64 -0.28
C GLN A 355 3.81 -29.99 -1.48
N LYS A 356 3.06 -29.86 -2.57
CA LYS A 356 3.44 -29.12 -3.75
C LYS A 356 2.37 -28.11 -4.14
N GLY A 357 2.80 -27.13 -4.91
CA GLY A 357 1.94 -26.12 -5.52
C GLY A 357 2.75 -25.25 -6.47
N THR A 358 2.09 -24.65 -7.41
CA THR A 358 2.72 -23.72 -8.35
C THR A 358 2.62 -22.26 -7.87
N ASN A 359 1.74 -21.98 -6.92
CA ASN A 359 1.50 -20.63 -6.44
C ASN A 359 2.16 -20.41 -5.08
N PHE A 360 3.40 -19.96 -5.08
CA PHE A 360 4.10 -19.48 -3.91
C PHE A 360 4.61 -18.05 -4.15
N ASN A 361 4.91 -17.35 -3.08
CA ASN A 361 5.53 -16.02 -3.14
C ASN A 361 6.62 -15.92 -2.08
N HIS A 362 7.76 -15.37 -2.46
CA HIS A 362 8.84 -15.06 -1.54
C HIS A 362 9.40 -13.69 -1.89
N TYR A 363 9.61 -12.85 -0.89
CA TYR A 363 10.12 -11.51 -1.15
C TYR A 363 10.88 -10.95 0.04
N HIS A 364 11.93 -10.19 -0.26
CA HIS A 364 12.59 -9.30 0.67
C HIS A 364 12.86 -7.96 -0.04
N LYS A 365 12.17 -6.92 0.40
CA LYS A 365 12.24 -5.57 -0.18
C LYS A 365 12.68 -4.57 0.89
N PRO A 366 13.97 -4.56 1.29
CA PRO A 366 14.47 -3.62 2.28
C PRO A 366 14.44 -2.20 1.73
N GLN A 367 14.17 -1.24 2.61
CA GLN A 367 14.34 0.17 2.32
C GLN A 367 15.27 0.80 3.35
N ILE A 368 16.21 1.60 2.86
CA ILE A 368 17.15 2.37 3.67
C ILE A 368 17.04 3.83 3.25
N SER A 369 16.92 4.72 4.22
CA SER A 369 16.89 6.16 3.98
C SER A 369 17.83 6.89 4.92
N LEU A 370 18.62 7.82 4.37
CA LEU A 370 19.43 8.79 5.09
C LEU A 370 18.75 10.14 4.98
N ASN A 371 18.29 10.66 6.09
CA ASN A 371 17.57 11.92 6.14
C ASN A 371 18.41 12.97 6.86
N HIS A 372 18.47 14.18 6.31
CA HIS A 372 19.06 15.34 6.92
C HIS A 372 18.03 16.47 6.99
N VAL A 373 17.85 17.03 8.15
CA VAL A 373 17.04 18.24 8.38
C VAL A 373 17.97 19.35 8.80
N TRP A 374 17.94 20.44 8.05
CA TRP A 374 18.65 21.67 8.36
C TRP A 374 17.63 22.78 8.67
N GLN A 375 17.54 23.16 9.94
CA GLN A 375 16.81 24.36 10.37
C GLN A 375 17.70 25.57 10.13
N ILE A 376 17.52 26.28 9.00
CA ILE A 376 18.38 27.39 8.60
C ILE A 376 18.21 28.55 9.57
N ASP A 377 16.95 28.88 9.86
CA ASP A 377 16.53 29.82 10.89
C ASP A 377 15.13 29.43 11.41
N TYR A 378 14.50 30.24 12.24
CA TYR A 378 13.20 29.94 12.83
C TYR A 378 12.02 29.92 11.81
N LYS A 379 12.25 30.39 10.57
CA LYS A 379 11.25 30.41 9.48
C LYS A 379 11.56 29.44 8.38
N SER A 380 12.82 29.07 8.20
CA SER A 380 13.25 28.31 7.03
C SER A 380 13.96 27.03 7.38
N SER A 381 13.66 25.97 6.65
CA SER A 381 14.28 24.66 6.79
C SER A 381 14.49 23.98 5.43
N LEU A 382 15.51 23.12 5.37
CA LEU A 382 15.78 22.24 4.24
C LEU A 382 15.81 20.80 4.74
N SER A 383 14.92 19.97 4.21
CA SER A 383 14.88 18.54 4.50
C SER A 383 15.28 17.75 3.26
N THR A 384 16.25 16.85 3.39
CA THR A 384 16.75 16.03 2.29
C THR A 384 16.77 14.57 2.70
N ALA A 385 16.20 13.70 1.87
CA ALA A 385 16.22 12.25 2.02
C ALA A 385 16.90 11.61 0.81
N LEU A 386 17.96 10.85 1.07
CA LEU A 386 18.54 9.88 0.13
C LEU A 386 18.03 8.51 0.50
N TYR A 387 17.51 7.75 -0.45
CA TYR A 387 16.97 6.43 -0.17
C TYR A 387 17.30 5.41 -1.25
N THR A 388 17.32 4.16 -0.83
CA THR A 388 17.49 3.02 -1.72
C THR A 388 16.64 1.83 -1.27
N SER A 389 16.22 1.02 -2.23
CA SER A 389 15.58 -0.28 -1.99
C SER A 389 16.14 -1.29 -2.98
N ILE A 390 16.66 -2.41 -2.47
CA ILE A 390 17.20 -3.50 -3.28
C ILE A 390 16.34 -4.74 -3.02
N GLY A 391 15.29 -4.89 -3.82
CA GLY A 391 14.31 -5.96 -3.67
C GLY A 391 14.75 -7.24 -4.37
N ARG A 392 14.56 -8.37 -3.70
CA ARG A 392 14.79 -9.72 -4.23
C ARG A 392 13.61 -10.60 -3.87
N GLY A 393 13.09 -11.30 -4.87
CA GLY A 393 11.97 -12.19 -4.64
C GLY A 393 11.26 -12.57 -5.93
N GLY A 394 10.26 -13.43 -5.80
CA GLY A 394 9.53 -13.96 -6.93
C GLY A 394 8.26 -14.67 -6.52
N GLY A 395 7.67 -15.36 -7.46
CA GLY A 395 6.49 -16.17 -7.25
C GLY A 395 6.45 -17.36 -8.18
N GLY A 396 5.90 -18.46 -7.67
CA GLY A 396 5.80 -19.71 -8.42
C GLY A 396 4.79 -19.63 -9.56
N THR A 397 5.12 -20.34 -10.62
CA THR A 397 4.24 -20.66 -11.75
C THR A 397 4.62 -22.00 -12.33
N ALA A 398 3.73 -22.62 -13.11
CA ALA A 398 4.09 -23.79 -13.90
C ALA A 398 4.14 -23.42 -15.39
N GLU A 399 5.07 -24.05 -16.10
CA GLU A 399 5.19 -23.94 -17.55
C GLU A 399 5.05 -25.31 -18.21
N ALA A 400 4.23 -25.37 -19.27
CA ALA A 400 4.02 -26.58 -20.02
C ALA A 400 4.94 -26.66 -21.27
N SER A 401 5.41 -27.86 -21.57
CA SER A 401 6.14 -28.14 -22.79
C SER A 401 5.23 -28.01 -24.03
N PRO A 402 5.75 -27.52 -25.17
CA PRO A 402 5.01 -27.53 -26.44
C PRO A 402 4.75 -28.97 -26.94
N TYR A 403 5.43 -29.93 -26.37
CA TYR A 403 5.33 -31.38 -26.74
C TYR A 403 4.41 -32.17 -25.80
N SER A 404 3.71 -31.45 -24.89
CA SER A 404 2.77 -32.10 -23.97
C SER A 404 1.66 -32.81 -24.73
N SER A 405 1.44 -34.09 -24.41
CA SER A 405 0.29 -34.87 -24.89
C SER A 405 -1.01 -34.50 -24.17
N TYR A 406 -0.95 -33.74 -23.09
CA TYR A 406 -2.09 -33.28 -22.30
C TYR A 406 -2.51 -31.89 -22.71
N SER A 407 -3.79 -31.60 -22.56
CA SER A 407 -4.30 -30.26 -22.86
C SER A 407 -3.67 -29.21 -21.93
N TYR A 408 -3.36 -28.05 -22.48
CA TYR A 408 -2.89 -26.92 -21.68
C TYR A 408 -3.88 -26.55 -20.55
N SER A 409 -5.20 -26.77 -20.79
CA SER A 409 -6.23 -26.55 -19.77
C SER A 409 -6.13 -27.51 -18.60
N ASP A 410 -5.86 -28.79 -18.86
CA ASP A 410 -5.80 -29.80 -17.80
C ASP A 410 -4.51 -29.69 -16.99
N LEU A 411 -3.39 -29.52 -17.67
CA LEU A 411 -2.07 -29.56 -17.06
C LEU A 411 -1.67 -28.18 -16.49
N ASN A 412 -1.50 -27.19 -17.34
CA ASN A 412 -1.01 -25.86 -16.93
C ASN A 412 -2.06 -25.05 -16.18
N LYS A 413 -3.28 -24.88 -16.75
CA LYS A 413 -4.34 -24.12 -16.09
C LYS A 413 -4.84 -24.81 -14.82
N GLY A 414 -4.86 -26.15 -14.79
CA GLY A 414 -5.20 -26.90 -13.58
C GLY A 414 -4.25 -26.62 -12.43
N ALA A 415 -2.94 -26.61 -12.70
CA ALA A 415 -1.90 -26.34 -11.71
C ALA A 415 -1.83 -24.84 -11.33
N ASN A 416 -1.77 -23.93 -12.30
CA ASN A 416 -1.53 -22.50 -12.05
C ASN A 416 -2.77 -21.72 -11.62
N TYR A 417 -3.92 -22.00 -12.25
CA TYR A 417 -5.12 -21.15 -12.08
C TYR A 417 -6.26 -21.88 -11.38
N GLY A 418 -6.08 -23.17 -11.09
CA GLY A 418 -7.05 -23.95 -10.36
C GLY A 418 -8.32 -24.29 -11.13
N VAL A 419 -8.22 -24.40 -12.45
CA VAL A 419 -9.33 -24.92 -13.25
C VAL A 419 -9.73 -26.30 -12.71
N ILE A 420 -11.02 -26.49 -12.42
CA ILE A 420 -11.54 -27.72 -11.83
C ILE A 420 -11.68 -28.78 -12.92
N THR A 421 -10.54 -29.34 -13.32
CA THR A 421 -10.47 -30.49 -14.22
C THR A 421 -10.49 -31.80 -13.41
N THR A 422 -10.72 -32.93 -14.07
CA THR A 422 -10.70 -34.26 -13.43
C THR A 422 -9.42 -35.02 -13.71
N THR A 423 -8.62 -34.61 -14.69
CA THR A 423 -7.47 -35.38 -15.20
C THR A 423 -6.33 -35.48 -14.17
N PHE A 424 -6.00 -34.37 -13.51
CA PHE A 424 -4.94 -34.33 -12.48
C PHE A 424 -5.53 -33.93 -11.12
N ARG A 425 -6.64 -34.56 -10.73
CA ARG A 425 -7.29 -34.24 -9.45
C ARG A 425 -7.63 -35.49 -8.68
N ARG A 426 -7.16 -35.55 -7.45
CA ARG A 426 -7.43 -36.66 -6.52
C ARG A 426 -8.87 -36.62 -6.01
N GLU A 427 -9.32 -37.68 -5.39
CA GLU A 427 -10.68 -37.78 -4.83
C GLU A 427 -10.97 -36.76 -3.74
N ASP A 428 -9.93 -36.31 -3.02
CA ASP A 428 -10.01 -35.28 -1.99
C ASP A 428 -9.98 -33.86 -2.55
N GLY A 429 -9.95 -33.71 -3.89
CA GLY A 429 -9.93 -32.44 -4.58
C GLY A 429 -8.56 -31.77 -4.70
N THR A 430 -7.48 -32.33 -4.15
CA THR A 430 -6.12 -31.82 -4.31
C THR A 430 -5.61 -32.07 -5.73
N PHE A 431 -4.71 -31.20 -6.21
CA PHE A 431 -4.07 -31.40 -7.51
C PHE A 431 -3.05 -32.53 -7.42
N ASP A 432 -3.03 -33.43 -8.39
CA ASP A 432 -2.18 -34.64 -8.38
C ASP A 432 -0.82 -34.35 -9.04
N TYR A 433 0.09 -33.69 -8.28
CA TYR A 433 1.46 -33.47 -8.74
C TYR A 433 2.24 -34.77 -8.91
N GLY A 434 1.90 -35.84 -8.16
CA GLY A 434 2.50 -37.14 -8.33
C GLY A 434 2.23 -37.74 -9.70
N ALA A 435 0.98 -37.65 -10.20
CA ALA A 435 0.66 -38.07 -11.57
C ALA A 435 1.43 -37.26 -12.62
N VAL A 436 1.72 -35.96 -12.35
CA VAL A 436 2.57 -35.14 -13.22
C VAL A 436 4.02 -35.60 -13.18
N GLU A 437 4.55 -35.98 -12.01
CA GLU A 437 5.89 -36.56 -11.87
C GLU A 437 6.01 -37.86 -12.67
N ASP A 438 4.98 -38.71 -12.63
CA ASP A 438 4.99 -39.99 -13.35
C ASP A 438 5.02 -39.82 -14.89
N ILE A 439 4.20 -38.88 -15.42
CA ILE A 439 4.22 -38.57 -16.87
C ILE A 439 5.54 -37.93 -17.30
N ASN A 440 6.12 -37.04 -16.50
CA ASN A 440 7.40 -36.43 -16.78
C ASN A 440 8.53 -37.48 -16.81
N ALA A 441 8.55 -38.38 -15.82
CA ALA A 441 9.54 -39.48 -15.77
C ALA A 441 9.42 -40.46 -16.91
N ALA A 442 8.21 -40.65 -17.45
CA ALA A 442 7.98 -41.54 -18.61
C ALA A 442 8.17 -40.84 -19.97
N SER A 443 8.34 -39.53 -20.00
CA SER A 443 8.39 -38.73 -21.24
C SER A 443 9.78 -38.81 -21.90
N ASN A 444 9.80 -39.13 -23.19
CA ASN A 444 11.02 -39.09 -24.01
C ASN A 444 11.34 -37.71 -24.56
N SER A 445 10.43 -36.77 -24.41
CA SER A 445 10.54 -35.37 -24.90
C SER A 445 10.91 -34.36 -23.81
N GLY A 446 11.28 -34.84 -22.63
CA GLY A 446 11.52 -34.07 -21.43
C GLY A 446 10.24 -33.83 -20.62
N SER A 447 10.32 -32.99 -19.56
CA SER A 447 9.20 -32.67 -18.68
C SER A 447 8.06 -32.03 -19.45
N GLU A 448 6.84 -32.50 -19.27
CA GLU A 448 5.64 -31.94 -19.87
C GLU A 448 5.13 -30.72 -19.08
N LEU A 449 5.45 -30.64 -17.78
CA LEU A 449 5.22 -29.50 -16.89
C LEU A 449 6.40 -29.32 -15.95
N VAL A 450 6.84 -28.08 -15.77
CA VAL A 450 7.89 -27.72 -14.81
C VAL A 450 7.40 -26.59 -13.91
N ILE A 451 8.01 -26.44 -12.74
CA ILE A 451 7.78 -25.30 -11.86
C ILE A 451 8.91 -24.27 -12.05
N CYS A 452 8.53 -23.03 -12.27
CA CYS A 452 9.42 -21.88 -12.39
C CYS A 452 9.21 -20.88 -11.24
N ASP A 453 10.28 -20.19 -10.87
CA ASP A 453 10.25 -19.02 -10.03
C ASP A 453 10.32 -17.76 -10.92
N ASN A 454 9.20 -17.05 -11.02
CA ASN A 454 9.11 -15.74 -11.66
C ASN A 454 9.72 -14.66 -10.76
N ARG A 455 11.02 -14.49 -10.88
CA ARG A 455 11.77 -13.49 -10.13
C ARG A 455 11.46 -12.09 -10.63
N ASN A 456 11.15 -11.19 -9.69
CA ASN A 456 10.87 -9.78 -9.94
C ASN A 456 11.74 -8.96 -8.99
N TYR A 457 13.03 -8.86 -9.31
CA TYR A 457 13.99 -8.10 -8.53
C TYR A 457 13.89 -6.62 -8.87
N HIS A 458 14.29 -5.75 -7.95
CA HIS A 458 14.46 -4.35 -8.29
C HIS A 458 15.67 -3.72 -7.57
N ASN A 459 16.22 -2.70 -8.21
CA ASN A 459 17.13 -1.75 -7.61
C ASN A 459 16.49 -0.36 -7.74
N TRP A 460 16.34 0.33 -6.65
CA TRP A 460 15.67 1.61 -6.58
C TRP A 460 16.51 2.62 -5.81
N TYR A 461 16.74 3.78 -6.38
CA TYR A 461 17.52 4.87 -5.82
C TYR A 461 16.73 6.16 -5.95
N GLY A 462 16.75 6.99 -4.91
CA GLY A 462 16.03 8.25 -4.95
C GLY A 462 16.60 9.32 -4.03
N LEU A 463 16.29 10.55 -4.40
CA LEU A 463 16.57 11.76 -3.66
C LEU A 463 15.29 12.61 -3.64
N VAL A 464 14.86 13.00 -2.45
CA VAL A 464 13.84 14.04 -2.26
C VAL A 464 14.43 15.15 -1.42
N SER A 465 14.32 16.39 -1.87
CA SER A 465 14.77 17.54 -1.10
C SER A 465 13.70 18.62 -1.09
N THR A 466 13.37 19.13 0.10
CA THR A 466 12.25 20.05 0.32
C THR A 466 12.73 21.25 1.14
N TYR A 467 12.60 22.43 0.58
CA TYR A 467 12.82 23.72 1.24
C TYR A 467 11.48 24.28 1.71
N ASN A 468 11.39 24.69 2.96
CA ASN A 468 10.23 25.37 3.52
C ASN A 468 10.65 26.74 4.03
N ASN A 469 9.77 27.73 3.87
CA ASN A 469 9.96 29.08 4.44
C ASN A 469 8.63 29.75 4.75
N LYS A 470 8.58 30.42 5.89
CA LYS A 470 7.41 31.19 6.34
C LYS A 470 7.65 32.70 6.15
N PHE A 471 6.74 33.36 5.44
CA PHE A 471 6.78 34.79 5.11
C PHE A 471 5.62 35.54 5.76
N LEU A 472 5.67 36.86 5.71
CA LEU A 472 4.60 37.80 6.13
C LEU A 472 4.03 37.47 7.51
N ASN A 473 4.90 37.47 8.54
CA ASN A 473 4.52 37.07 9.90
C ASN A 473 3.86 35.69 9.98
N GLU A 474 4.41 34.73 9.21
CA GLU A 474 3.97 33.34 9.11
C GLU A 474 2.60 33.13 8.44
N ALA A 475 2.01 34.18 7.84
CA ALA A 475 0.77 34.06 7.09
C ALA A 475 0.94 33.30 5.75
N ILE A 476 2.15 33.22 5.22
CA ILE A 476 2.46 32.46 4.01
C ILE A 476 3.50 31.38 4.33
N ASP A 477 3.14 30.13 4.08
CA ASP A 477 4.04 28.98 4.11
C ASP A 477 4.38 28.59 2.66
N PHE A 478 5.66 28.71 2.32
CA PHE A 478 6.18 28.36 1.00
C PHE A 478 6.99 27.08 1.11
N THR A 479 6.68 26.11 0.26
CA THR A 479 7.42 24.88 0.11
C THR A 479 7.83 24.72 -1.34
N ALA A 480 9.09 24.40 -1.60
CA ALA A 480 9.56 23.99 -2.92
C ALA A 480 10.50 22.80 -2.79
N GLY A 481 10.51 21.93 -3.79
CA GLY A 481 11.38 20.76 -3.71
C GLY A 481 11.63 20.10 -5.05
N LEU A 482 12.54 19.14 -5.01
CA LEU A 482 12.89 18.26 -6.11
C LEU A 482 12.77 16.80 -5.68
N ASP A 483 12.46 15.97 -6.64
CA ASP A 483 12.29 14.52 -6.50
C ASP A 483 12.94 13.84 -7.70
N VAL A 484 13.96 13.03 -7.44
CA VAL A 484 14.67 12.27 -8.48
C VAL A 484 14.67 10.82 -8.11
N ARG A 485 14.24 9.94 -9.01
CA ARG A 485 14.14 8.49 -8.81
C ARG A 485 14.64 7.73 -10.01
N TYR A 486 15.41 6.69 -9.76
CA TYR A 486 15.81 5.72 -10.76
C TYR A 486 15.47 4.31 -10.29
N TYR A 487 14.83 3.56 -11.16
CA TYR A 487 14.34 2.22 -10.91
C TYR A 487 14.77 1.26 -12.01
N GLN A 488 15.18 0.07 -11.59
CA GLN A 488 15.42 -1.09 -12.44
C GLN A 488 14.54 -2.23 -11.95
N GLY A 489 13.61 -2.69 -12.76
CA GLY A 489 12.83 -3.91 -12.57
C GLY A 489 13.46 -5.06 -13.34
N ILE A 490 14.04 -6.04 -12.64
CA ILE A 490 14.76 -7.17 -13.24
C ILE A 490 13.85 -8.40 -13.18
N HIS A 491 13.48 -8.91 -14.35
CA HIS A 491 12.49 -9.98 -14.49
C HIS A 491 13.10 -11.18 -15.15
N THR A 492 13.21 -12.29 -14.41
CA THR A 492 13.68 -13.59 -14.94
C THR A 492 12.71 -14.69 -14.56
N ALA A 493 12.61 -15.73 -15.37
CA ALA A 493 11.92 -16.93 -14.99
C ALA A 493 12.95 -18.07 -14.89
N VAL A 494 13.07 -18.69 -13.73
CA VAL A 494 14.08 -19.71 -13.48
C VAL A 494 13.40 -21.02 -13.14
N ILE A 495 13.77 -22.10 -13.82
CA ILE A 495 13.26 -23.44 -13.54
C ILE A 495 13.74 -23.86 -12.13
N THR A 496 12.80 -24.21 -11.26
CA THR A 496 13.09 -24.65 -9.89
C THR A 496 12.82 -26.12 -9.66
N ASP A 497 11.97 -26.76 -10.49
CA ASP A 497 11.62 -28.15 -10.36
C ASP A 497 11.21 -28.72 -11.74
N LEU A 498 11.89 -29.79 -12.17
CA LEU A 498 11.57 -30.52 -13.40
C LEU A 498 10.42 -31.51 -13.20
N MET A 499 9.89 -31.64 -11.99
CA MET A 499 8.76 -32.52 -11.69
C MET A 499 9.00 -33.96 -12.11
N GLY A 500 10.19 -34.49 -11.80
CA GLY A 500 10.57 -35.89 -12.09
C GLY A 500 11.10 -36.17 -13.50
N GLY A 501 11.13 -35.19 -14.40
CA GLY A 501 11.71 -35.36 -15.74
C GLY A 501 13.19 -35.01 -15.80
N ASP A 502 13.85 -35.35 -16.91
CA ASP A 502 15.29 -35.17 -17.10
C ASP A 502 15.69 -33.77 -17.56
N TYR A 503 14.82 -33.09 -18.32
CA TYR A 503 15.05 -31.74 -18.88
C TYR A 503 13.71 -31.10 -19.30
N PHE A 504 13.75 -29.83 -19.62
CA PHE A 504 12.60 -29.07 -20.17
C PHE A 504 12.97 -28.42 -21.50
N ILE A 505 12.01 -28.33 -22.43
CA ILE A 505 12.13 -27.55 -23.66
C ILE A 505 11.15 -26.38 -23.60
N ASP A 506 11.70 -25.17 -23.71
CA ASP A 506 10.92 -23.94 -23.59
C ASP A 506 10.22 -23.57 -24.90
N ALA A 507 8.89 -23.63 -24.90
CA ALA A 507 8.06 -23.26 -26.07
C ALA A 507 8.26 -21.81 -26.53
N SER A 508 8.55 -20.89 -25.58
CA SER A 508 8.67 -19.45 -25.87
C SER A 508 9.85 -19.13 -26.78
N ARG A 509 10.87 -19.96 -26.82
CA ARG A 509 11.97 -19.82 -27.79
C ARG A 509 11.53 -19.97 -29.25
N GLY A 510 10.43 -20.67 -29.49
CA GLY A 510 9.81 -20.80 -30.81
C GLY A 510 9.28 -19.49 -31.36
N SER A 511 8.84 -18.58 -30.51
CA SER A 511 8.30 -17.26 -30.87
C SER A 511 9.36 -16.15 -30.98
N VAL A 512 10.64 -16.46 -30.69
CA VAL A 512 11.73 -15.48 -30.82
C VAL A 512 12.08 -15.26 -32.28
N VAL A 513 12.16 -14.02 -32.72
CA VAL A 513 12.40 -13.61 -34.12
C VAL A 513 13.90 -13.53 -34.37
N ALA A 514 14.36 -14.10 -35.50
CA ALA A 514 15.77 -14.15 -35.83
C ALA A 514 16.39 -12.75 -36.11
N GLU A 515 15.60 -11.80 -36.53
CA GLU A 515 15.98 -10.42 -36.73
C GLU A 515 16.32 -9.71 -35.41
N ASN A 516 15.68 -10.11 -34.32
CA ASN A 516 15.90 -9.58 -32.99
C ASN A 516 16.97 -10.37 -32.21
N ASN A 517 17.02 -11.69 -32.46
CA ASN A 517 17.96 -12.56 -31.78
C ASN A 517 18.48 -13.62 -32.77
N ILE A 518 19.71 -13.47 -33.20
CA ILE A 518 20.33 -14.35 -34.18
C ILE A 518 20.33 -15.82 -33.76
N LEU A 519 20.29 -16.10 -32.45
CA LEU A 519 20.22 -17.49 -31.94
C LEU A 519 18.91 -18.18 -32.33
N ALA A 520 17.84 -17.43 -32.61
CA ALA A 520 16.56 -17.97 -33.05
C ALA A 520 16.60 -18.63 -34.45
N ALA A 521 17.62 -18.33 -35.27
CA ALA A 521 17.87 -19.02 -36.52
C ALA A 521 18.45 -20.45 -36.27
N ASN A 522 18.92 -20.76 -35.09
CA ASN A 522 19.54 -22.06 -34.74
C ASN A 522 18.51 -22.96 -34.04
N SER A 523 18.14 -24.06 -34.72
CA SER A 523 17.22 -25.04 -34.12
C SER A 523 17.78 -25.70 -32.86
N ALA A 524 19.11 -25.84 -32.71
CA ALA A 524 19.69 -26.36 -31.46
C ALA A 524 19.41 -25.45 -30.27
N TRP A 525 19.34 -24.13 -30.46
CA TRP A 525 18.95 -23.20 -29.40
C TRP A 525 17.43 -23.26 -29.09
N LYS A 526 16.59 -23.39 -30.10
CA LYS A 526 15.14 -23.52 -29.94
C LYS A 526 14.73 -24.78 -29.16
N TYR A 527 15.50 -25.85 -29.31
CA TYR A 527 15.25 -27.14 -28.67
C TYR A 527 16.27 -27.46 -27.60
N GLU A 528 16.89 -26.45 -27.02
CA GLU A 528 17.86 -26.66 -25.94
C GLU A 528 17.20 -27.32 -24.73
N LYS A 529 17.92 -28.29 -24.17
CA LYS A 529 17.50 -29.03 -22.95
C LYS A 529 17.83 -28.21 -21.73
N LEU A 530 16.84 -27.64 -21.11
CA LEU A 530 16.98 -26.80 -19.92
C LEU A 530 16.89 -27.65 -18.64
N ASN A 531 17.67 -27.28 -17.63
CA ASN A 531 17.75 -27.93 -16.32
C ASN A 531 17.29 -26.97 -15.20
N VAL A 532 17.21 -27.50 -13.98
CA VAL A 532 16.97 -26.67 -12.79
C VAL A 532 18.06 -25.59 -12.66
N GLY A 533 17.68 -24.35 -12.52
CA GLY A 533 18.55 -23.17 -12.48
C GLY A 533 18.64 -22.40 -13.80
N ASP A 534 18.24 -23.01 -14.93
CA ASP A 534 18.23 -22.35 -16.23
C ASP A 534 17.05 -21.36 -16.35
N ILE A 535 17.24 -20.36 -17.21
CA ILE A 535 16.23 -19.35 -17.52
C ILE A 535 15.33 -19.83 -18.66
N ALA A 536 14.02 -19.75 -18.45
CA ALA A 536 12.98 -19.98 -19.42
C ALA A 536 12.22 -18.69 -19.74
N TYR A 537 11.60 -18.61 -20.85
CA TYR A 537 10.64 -17.64 -21.41
C TYR A 537 10.79 -16.14 -21.06
N ARG A 538 11.62 -15.75 -20.10
CA ARG A 538 11.69 -14.35 -19.65
C ARG A 538 13.05 -13.99 -19.03
N ASP A 539 13.74 -13.02 -19.64
CA ASP A 539 14.89 -12.34 -19.03
C ASP A 539 14.99 -10.91 -19.57
N TYR A 540 14.42 -9.96 -18.82
CA TYR A 540 14.50 -8.53 -19.17
C TYR A 540 14.63 -7.64 -17.95
N THR A 541 15.06 -6.40 -18.19
CA THR A 541 15.10 -5.33 -17.20
C THR A 541 14.33 -4.12 -17.73
N GLY A 542 13.32 -3.68 -16.98
CA GLY A 542 12.67 -2.40 -17.20
C GLY A 542 13.41 -1.28 -16.44
N HIS A 543 13.57 -0.15 -17.08
CA HIS A 543 14.22 1.03 -16.49
C HIS A 543 13.26 2.21 -16.53
N VAL A 544 13.11 2.86 -15.38
CA VAL A 544 12.32 4.09 -15.23
C VAL A 544 13.15 5.15 -14.53
N MET A 545 13.39 6.28 -15.20
CA MET A 545 13.99 7.47 -14.60
C MET A 545 12.92 8.55 -14.47
N GLN A 546 12.74 9.06 -13.27
CA GLN A 546 11.80 10.14 -13.01
C GLN A 546 12.51 11.30 -12.33
N GLU A 547 12.33 12.50 -12.87
CA GLU A 547 12.87 13.74 -12.36
C GLU A 547 11.73 14.74 -12.22
N GLY A 548 11.63 15.40 -11.07
CA GLY A 548 10.53 16.33 -10.87
C GLY A 548 10.85 17.46 -9.91
N VAL A 549 10.12 18.54 -10.09
CA VAL A 549 10.13 19.69 -9.18
C VAL A 549 8.70 20.03 -8.79
N PHE A 550 8.54 20.55 -7.59
CA PHE A 550 7.24 20.99 -7.09
C PHE A 550 7.38 22.26 -6.25
N ALA A 551 6.30 23.03 -6.19
CA ALA A 551 6.18 24.15 -5.29
C ALA A 551 4.75 24.26 -4.77
N THR A 552 4.62 24.69 -3.51
CA THR A 552 3.34 24.94 -2.84
C THR A 552 3.44 26.27 -2.10
N VAL A 553 2.40 27.06 -2.23
CA VAL A 553 2.19 28.27 -1.42
C VAL A 553 0.91 28.06 -0.62
N GLU A 554 1.00 28.15 0.70
CA GLU A 554 -0.15 28.13 1.59
C GLU A 554 -0.31 29.51 2.25
N TYR A 555 -1.52 30.07 2.19
CA TYR A 555 -1.89 31.28 2.91
C TYR A 555 -2.75 30.88 4.11
N ILE A 556 -2.38 31.33 5.29
CA ILE A 556 -3.07 31.01 6.55
C ILE A 556 -3.42 32.33 7.25
N SER A 557 -4.70 32.51 7.51
CA SER A 557 -5.22 33.62 8.30
C SER A 557 -6.32 33.12 9.24
N GLN A 558 -6.84 34.03 10.06
CA GLN A 558 -7.87 33.70 11.05
C GLN A 558 -9.15 33.11 10.44
N HIS A 559 -9.55 33.56 9.25
CA HIS A 559 -10.79 33.13 8.58
C HIS A 559 -10.58 32.41 7.28
N TRP A 560 -9.38 32.48 6.68
CA TRP A 560 -9.10 31.91 5.39
C TRP A 560 -7.82 31.12 5.40
N THR A 561 -7.89 29.92 4.88
CA THR A 561 -6.69 29.22 4.46
C THR A 561 -6.81 28.86 2.98
N ALA A 562 -5.73 29.00 2.24
CA ALA A 562 -5.71 28.70 0.81
C ALA A 562 -4.37 28.07 0.45
N PHE A 563 -4.36 27.17 -0.53
CA PHE A 563 -3.12 26.68 -1.10
C PHE A 563 -3.16 26.68 -2.62
N LEU A 564 -1.99 26.82 -3.21
CA LEU A 564 -1.72 26.57 -4.63
C LEU A 564 -0.48 25.69 -4.72
N ASN A 565 -0.62 24.56 -5.42
CA ASN A 565 0.46 23.60 -5.64
C ASN A 565 0.66 23.40 -7.14
N GLY A 566 1.91 23.43 -7.58
CA GLY A 566 2.30 23.08 -8.94
C GLY A 566 3.45 22.08 -8.92
N SER A 567 3.45 21.15 -9.88
CA SER A 567 4.60 20.25 -10.11
C SER A 567 4.82 20.03 -11.59
N PHE A 568 6.06 19.75 -11.94
CA PHE A 568 6.48 19.31 -13.26
C PHE A 568 7.39 18.10 -13.11
N ASN A 569 7.20 17.09 -13.96
CA ASN A 569 8.02 15.89 -13.96
C ASN A 569 8.36 15.44 -15.39
N ILE A 570 9.49 14.76 -15.49
CA ILE A 570 9.98 14.08 -16.69
C ILE A 570 10.10 12.61 -16.31
N THR A 571 9.53 11.73 -17.13
CA THR A 571 9.65 10.28 -16.99
C THR A 571 10.26 9.71 -18.24
N THR A 572 11.36 8.97 -18.12
CA THR A 572 12.05 8.32 -19.25
C THR A 572 12.11 6.83 -19.00
N ASP A 573 11.56 6.06 -19.94
CA ASP A 573 11.45 4.60 -19.89
C ASP A 573 12.30 3.96 -20.99
N TRP A 574 12.92 2.81 -20.68
CA TRP A 574 13.59 1.94 -21.67
C TRP A 574 13.69 0.51 -21.14
N ARG A 575 13.92 -0.44 -22.05
CA ARG A 575 14.07 -1.86 -21.76
C ARG A 575 15.46 -2.37 -22.12
N GLU A 576 15.93 -3.33 -21.38
CA GLU A 576 17.03 -4.22 -21.73
C GLU A 576 16.48 -5.65 -21.68
N ASP A 577 16.56 -6.39 -22.80
CA ASP A 577 16.05 -7.76 -22.90
C ASP A 577 17.15 -8.69 -23.37
N ARG A 578 17.25 -9.87 -22.75
CA ARG A 578 18.31 -10.86 -22.98
C ARG A 578 17.76 -12.22 -23.42
N PHE A 579 16.42 -12.31 -23.54
CA PHE A 579 15.75 -13.51 -24.02
C PHE A 579 15.25 -13.36 -25.46
N TYR A 580 14.44 -12.34 -25.73
CA TYR A 580 13.89 -12.07 -27.05
C TYR A 580 14.86 -11.34 -27.98
N TYR A 581 15.91 -10.73 -27.44
CA TYR A 581 16.90 -9.92 -28.15
C TYR A 581 18.32 -10.37 -27.84
N ASP A 582 19.22 -10.38 -28.86
CA ASP A 582 20.64 -10.66 -28.68
C ASP A 582 21.41 -9.45 -28.15
N GLU A 583 22.72 -9.61 -27.92
CA GLU A 583 23.58 -8.58 -27.40
C GLU A 583 23.60 -7.28 -28.23
N ALA A 584 23.43 -7.39 -29.56
CA ALA A 584 23.42 -6.22 -30.45
C ALA A 584 22.11 -5.42 -30.38
N HIS A 585 21.01 -6.08 -30.03
CA HIS A 585 19.65 -5.53 -30.05
C HIS A 585 19.01 -5.43 -28.67
N ARG A 586 19.71 -5.79 -27.60
CA ARG A 586 19.14 -5.92 -26.26
C ARG A 586 18.55 -4.64 -25.64
N LEU A 587 18.97 -3.46 -26.11
CA LEU A 587 18.51 -2.17 -25.58
C LEU A 587 17.44 -1.57 -26.50
N SER A 588 16.30 -1.21 -25.93
CA SER A 588 15.28 -0.45 -26.65
C SER A 588 15.69 1.02 -26.81
N GLU A 589 14.99 1.73 -27.70
CA GLU A 589 14.95 3.18 -27.68
C GLU A 589 14.40 3.68 -26.33
N LYS A 590 14.81 4.90 -25.96
CA LYS A 590 14.27 5.61 -24.79
C LYS A 590 13.05 6.42 -25.19
N VAL A 591 11.99 6.33 -24.39
CA VAL A 591 10.81 7.17 -24.55
C VAL A 591 10.69 8.12 -23.34
N THR A 592 10.42 9.39 -23.61
CA THR A 592 10.33 10.43 -22.58
C THR A 592 8.97 11.09 -22.59
N PHE A 593 8.36 11.20 -21.42
CA PHE A 593 7.08 11.84 -21.17
C PHE A 593 7.26 13.05 -20.23
N TYR A 594 6.49 14.10 -20.50
CA TYR A 594 6.45 15.31 -19.70
C TYR A 594 5.11 15.40 -18.99
N GLY A 595 5.13 15.42 -17.67
CA GLY A 595 3.94 15.47 -16.83
C GLY A 595 3.91 16.68 -15.92
N GLY A 596 2.79 16.90 -15.28
CA GLY A 596 2.67 17.96 -14.28
C GLY A 596 1.32 18.00 -13.60
N THR A 597 1.26 18.80 -12.54
CA THR A 597 0.06 18.95 -11.72
C THR A 597 -0.12 20.42 -11.39
N VAL A 598 -1.38 20.88 -11.39
CA VAL A 598 -1.79 22.14 -10.79
C VAL A 598 -2.99 21.86 -9.90
N LYS A 599 -2.89 22.24 -8.62
CA LYS A 599 -3.95 22.05 -7.63
C LYS A 599 -4.08 23.30 -6.79
N GLY A 600 -5.29 23.64 -6.37
CA GLY A 600 -5.53 24.72 -5.44
C GLY A 600 -6.80 24.52 -4.64
N GLY A 601 -6.84 25.12 -3.48
CA GLY A 601 -8.01 25.06 -2.63
C GLY A 601 -8.09 26.24 -1.67
N VAL A 602 -9.31 26.50 -1.23
CA VAL A 602 -9.62 27.54 -0.26
C VAL A 602 -10.50 26.95 0.83
N ASN A 603 -10.20 27.24 2.07
CA ASN A 603 -11.02 26.91 3.23
C ASN A 603 -11.45 28.19 3.93
N TYR A 604 -12.73 28.35 4.18
CA TYR A 604 -13.31 29.46 4.94
C TYR A 604 -13.70 28.95 6.33
N ILE A 605 -13.06 29.54 7.34
CA ILE A 605 -13.32 29.28 8.75
C ILE A 605 -14.41 30.21 9.19
N VAL A 606 -15.66 29.72 9.22
CA VAL A 606 -16.86 30.52 9.61
C VAL A 606 -16.73 30.95 11.06
N ASN A 607 -16.30 30.03 11.91
CA ASN A 607 -15.94 30.22 13.32
C ASN A 607 -15.06 29.04 13.78
N PRO A 608 -14.55 28.98 14.99
CA PRO A 608 -13.69 27.90 15.47
C PRO A 608 -14.26 26.48 15.31
N ASN A 609 -15.58 26.35 15.19
CA ASN A 609 -16.26 25.06 15.10
C ASN A 609 -16.66 24.68 13.66
N HIS A 610 -16.71 25.62 12.72
CA HIS A 610 -17.28 25.40 11.39
C HIS A 610 -16.34 25.88 10.29
N ASN A 611 -16.09 25.03 9.32
CA ASN A 611 -15.36 25.41 8.12
C ASN A 611 -16.01 24.84 6.85
N ILE A 612 -15.81 25.52 5.73
CA ILE A 612 -16.22 25.09 4.39
C ILE A 612 -15.01 25.18 3.49
N PHE A 613 -14.72 24.15 2.74
CA PHE A 613 -13.62 24.16 1.80
C PHE A 613 -14.02 23.75 0.39
N VAL A 614 -13.32 24.27 -0.57
CA VAL A 614 -13.36 23.85 -1.97
C VAL A 614 -11.94 23.66 -2.46
N ASN A 615 -11.69 22.59 -3.22
CA ASN A 615 -10.47 22.41 -3.94
C ASN A 615 -10.72 21.92 -5.36
N ALA A 616 -9.78 22.18 -6.24
CA ALA A 616 -9.78 21.71 -7.62
C ALA A 616 -8.35 21.45 -8.09
N GLY A 617 -8.22 20.57 -9.08
CA GLY A 617 -6.91 20.30 -9.64
C GLY A 617 -6.98 19.62 -10.99
N PHE A 618 -5.85 19.68 -11.68
CA PHE A 618 -5.61 19.03 -12.94
C PHE A 618 -4.25 18.32 -12.90
N ILE A 619 -4.22 17.07 -13.37
CA ILE A 619 -3.03 16.24 -13.48
C ILE A 619 -2.88 15.80 -14.93
N SER A 620 -1.66 15.94 -15.48
CA SER A 620 -1.19 15.26 -16.68
C SER A 620 -0.04 14.35 -16.26
N ARG A 621 -0.23 13.04 -16.33
CA ARG A 621 0.82 12.08 -15.91
C ARG A 621 1.23 11.21 -17.09
N ALA A 622 2.51 10.81 -17.11
CA ALA A 622 3.03 9.80 -18.01
C ALA A 622 2.22 8.48 -17.88
N PRO A 623 2.04 7.73 -18.98
CA PRO A 623 1.59 6.35 -18.90
C PRO A 623 2.56 5.55 -18.01
N LYS A 624 2.11 4.42 -17.49
CA LYS A 624 3.00 3.49 -16.78
C LYS A 624 3.96 2.84 -17.77
N PHE A 625 5.10 2.35 -17.31
CA PHE A 625 6.07 1.61 -18.12
C PHE A 625 5.40 0.52 -18.97
N THR A 626 4.45 -0.23 -18.39
CA THR A 626 3.67 -1.24 -19.11
C THR A 626 2.80 -0.70 -20.24
N GLY A 627 2.55 0.59 -20.30
CA GLY A 627 1.82 1.27 -21.37
C GLY A 627 2.73 2.00 -22.37
N ALA A 628 4.01 2.19 -22.04
CA ALA A 628 4.99 2.83 -22.91
C ALA A 628 5.43 1.93 -24.08
N PHE A 629 5.34 0.61 -23.88
CA PHE A 629 5.63 -0.42 -24.88
C PHE A 629 4.36 -1.16 -25.27
N MET A 630 4.30 -1.68 -26.50
CA MET A 630 3.18 -2.50 -26.96
C MET A 630 3.10 -3.81 -26.16
N SER A 631 4.23 -4.46 -25.90
CA SER A 631 4.37 -5.52 -24.91
C SER A 631 5.61 -5.26 -24.04
N SER A 632 5.40 -4.82 -22.82
CA SER A 632 6.51 -4.52 -21.90
C SER A 632 7.33 -5.74 -21.49
N THR A 633 6.84 -6.96 -21.74
CA THR A 633 7.49 -8.21 -21.34
C THR A 633 8.29 -8.88 -22.46
N THR A 634 7.93 -8.66 -23.73
CA THR A 634 8.49 -9.41 -24.87
C THR A 634 9.00 -8.54 -26.00
N SER A 635 8.63 -7.26 -26.07
CA SER A 635 8.91 -6.41 -27.24
C SER A 635 9.51 -5.05 -26.86
N HIS A 636 10.47 -4.61 -27.67
CA HIS A 636 11.02 -3.24 -27.63
C HIS A 636 10.15 -2.22 -28.36
N MET A 637 9.10 -2.67 -29.04
CA MET A 637 8.23 -1.79 -29.81
C MET A 637 7.54 -0.76 -28.91
N LEU A 638 7.82 0.52 -29.19
CA LEU A 638 7.21 1.63 -28.48
C LEU A 638 5.75 1.81 -28.88
N ASN A 639 4.93 2.12 -27.92
CA ASN A 639 3.56 2.58 -28.13
C ASN A 639 3.59 4.05 -28.58
N LYS A 640 3.71 4.29 -29.91
CA LYS A 640 3.87 5.64 -30.48
C LYS A 640 2.64 6.53 -30.29
N ASP A 641 1.46 5.94 -30.11
CA ASP A 641 0.19 6.66 -29.97
C ASP A 641 -0.21 6.90 -28.52
N VAL A 642 0.61 6.45 -27.57
CA VAL A 642 0.31 6.61 -26.14
C VAL A 642 0.34 8.09 -25.75
N LYS A 643 -0.66 8.48 -24.96
CA LYS A 643 -0.82 9.84 -24.45
C LYS A 643 -0.71 9.87 -22.95
N ASN A 644 -0.32 11.02 -22.42
CA ASN A 644 -0.48 11.26 -20.98
C ASN A 644 -1.95 11.10 -20.59
N GLU A 645 -2.17 10.43 -19.48
CA GLU A 645 -3.46 10.38 -18.81
C GLU A 645 -3.75 11.74 -18.19
N LYS A 646 -4.99 12.23 -18.34
CA LYS A 646 -5.42 13.53 -17.79
C LYS A 646 -6.52 13.34 -16.77
N ILE A 647 -6.37 13.98 -15.62
CA ILE A 647 -7.32 13.89 -14.54
C ILE A 647 -7.69 15.29 -14.08
N ALA A 648 -8.98 15.59 -14.05
CA ALA A 648 -9.54 16.81 -13.51
C ALA A 648 -10.46 16.48 -12.34
N SER A 649 -10.35 17.18 -11.21
CA SER A 649 -11.19 16.96 -10.05
C SER A 649 -11.59 18.26 -9.38
N VAL A 650 -12.78 18.24 -8.75
CA VAL A 650 -13.28 19.28 -7.87
C VAL A 650 -13.90 18.64 -6.64
N GLU A 651 -13.69 19.23 -5.48
CA GLU A 651 -14.24 18.80 -4.20
C GLU A 651 -14.81 19.99 -3.43
N LEU A 652 -15.91 19.74 -2.72
CA LEU A 652 -16.53 20.66 -1.78
C LEU A 652 -16.74 19.93 -0.47
N GLY A 653 -16.26 20.51 0.63
CA GLY A 653 -16.41 19.91 1.94
C GLY A 653 -16.86 20.88 3.03
N TYR A 654 -17.43 20.32 4.08
CA TYR A 654 -17.84 21.00 5.29
C TYR A 654 -17.32 20.23 6.49
N GLY A 655 -16.72 20.95 7.43
CA GLY A 655 -16.26 20.43 8.72
C GLY A 655 -16.98 21.09 9.89
N PHE A 656 -17.34 20.26 10.87
CA PHE A 656 -17.79 20.70 12.18
C PHE A 656 -16.96 20.04 13.26
N HIS A 657 -16.45 20.82 14.19
CA HIS A 657 -15.64 20.34 15.29
C HIS A 657 -15.99 21.05 16.60
N ASN A 658 -16.13 20.29 17.66
CA ASN A 658 -16.14 20.80 19.03
C ASN A 658 -15.51 19.74 19.96
N GLU A 659 -15.54 19.96 21.29
CA GLU A 659 -14.95 19.02 22.27
C GLU A 659 -15.57 17.61 22.28
N TYR A 660 -16.79 17.42 21.71
CA TYR A 660 -17.50 16.14 21.73
C TYR A 660 -17.64 15.52 20.36
N VAL A 661 -17.58 16.31 19.30
CA VAL A 661 -17.95 15.87 17.94
C VAL A 661 -16.98 16.41 16.92
N ASN A 662 -16.48 15.55 16.07
CA ASN A 662 -15.79 15.87 14.83
C ASN A 662 -16.57 15.27 13.67
N LEU A 663 -17.07 16.10 12.76
CA LEU A 663 -17.87 15.71 11.60
C LEU A 663 -17.26 16.31 10.34
N VAL A 664 -17.15 15.48 9.31
CA VAL A 664 -16.73 15.91 7.97
C VAL A 664 -17.74 15.41 6.96
N PHE A 665 -18.20 16.30 6.10
CA PHE A 665 -19.00 15.97 4.93
C PHE A 665 -18.25 16.46 3.69
N ASN A 666 -18.15 15.61 2.66
CA ASN A 666 -17.42 15.93 1.44
C ASN A 666 -18.16 15.40 0.19
N GLY A 667 -18.22 16.23 -0.86
CA GLY A 667 -18.67 15.84 -2.19
C GLY A 667 -17.55 16.01 -3.20
N TYR A 668 -17.42 15.06 -4.12
CA TYR A 668 -16.37 15.10 -5.13
C TYR A 668 -16.87 14.73 -6.53
N TYR A 669 -16.17 15.26 -7.54
CA TYR A 669 -16.32 14.93 -8.94
C TYR A 669 -14.95 14.86 -9.59
N THR A 670 -14.60 13.70 -10.18
CA THR A 670 -13.32 13.46 -10.87
C THR A 670 -13.59 12.91 -12.27
N ARG A 671 -12.93 13.48 -13.27
CA ARG A 671 -12.92 13.02 -14.66
C ARG A 671 -11.53 12.51 -15.02
N TRP A 672 -11.45 11.25 -15.48
CA TRP A 672 -10.24 10.63 -16.03
C TRP A 672 -10.39 10.53 -17.55
N ILE A 673 -9.36 10.91 -18.29
CA ILE A 673 -9.34 11.02 -19.74
C ILE A 673 -8.05 10.39 -20.26
N ASP A 674 -8.12 9.77 -21.42
CA ASP A 674 -6.98 9.18 -22.15
C ASP A 674 -6.28 8.04 -21.35
N LYS A 675 -7.06 7.17 -20.67
CA LYS A 675 -6.50 5.95 -20.09
C LYS A 675 -6.01 5.04 -21.20
N THR A 676 -4.74 4.65 -21.14
CA THR A 676 -4.14 3.72 -22.11
C THR A 676 -4.49 2.28 -21.80
N MET A 677 -4.82 1.51 -22.85
CA MET A 677 -5.09 0.08 -22.78
C MET A 677 -4.38 -0.62 -23.93
N SER A 678 -3.49 -1.54 -23.63
CA SER A 678 -2.76 -2.33 -24.61
C SER A 678 -3.22 -3.78 -24.58
N TYR A 679 -3.43 -4.35 -25.75
CA TYR A 679 -3.84 -5.73 -25.96
C TYR A 679 -2.92 -6.41 -26.94
N TYR A 680 -2.91 -7.74 -26.93
CA TYR A 680 -2.26 -8.57 -27.94
C TYR A 680 -3.23 -9.62 -28.47
N THR A 681 -2.95 -10.12 -29.68
CA THR A 681 -3.72 -11.17 -30.34
C THR A 681 -2.78 -12.00 -31.22
N ASP A 682 -3.13 -13.25 -31.46
CA ASP A 682 -2.37 -14.07 -32.39
C ASP A 682 -2.80 -13.75 -33.83
N LEU A 683 -1.84 -13.47 -34.69
CA LEU A 683 -2.06 -13.31 -36.14
C LEU A 683 -2.19 -14.68 -36.83
N ALA A 684 -2.74 -14.71 -38.00
CA ALA A 684 -2.82 -15.95 -38.81
C ALA A 684 -1.43 -16.54 -39.12
N THR A 685 -0.39 -15.71 -39.12
CA THR A 685 1.03 -16.10 -39.27
C THR A 685 1.59 -16.77 -38.01
N GLN A 686 0.85 -16.86 -36.92
CA GLN A 686 1.29 -17.27 -35.56
C GLN A 686 2.23 -16.27 -34.87
N GLU A 687 2.46 -15.11 -35.44
CA GLU A 687 3.13 -13.98 -34.80
C GLU A 687 2.16 -13.23 -33.85
N THR A 688 2.72 -12.45 -32.95
CA THR A 688 1.91 -11.65 -32.04
C THR A 688 1.54 -10.31 -32.67
N GLY A 689 0.24 -10.04 -32.77
CA GLY A 689 -0.30 -8.74 -33.10
C GLY A 689 -0.60 -7.90 -31.87
N PHE A 690 -0.45 -6.59 -31.96
CA PHE A 690 -0.67 -5.65 -30.86
C PHE A 690 -1.72 -4.62 -31.21
N VAL A 691 -2.61 -4.33 -30.25
CA VAL A 691 -3.62 -3.27 -30.38
C VAL A 691 -3.52 -2.33 -29.19
N ASN A 692 -3.41 -1.05 -29.46
CA ASN A 692 -3.42 -0.03 -28.43
C ASN A 692 -4.67 0.84 -28.55
N MET A 693 -5.42 0.95 -27.45
CA MET A 693 -6.64 1.75 -27.38
C MET A 693 -6.42 2.96 -26.48
N ASN A 694 -6.51 4.15 -27.06
CA ASN A 694 -6.49 5.41 -26.33
C ASN A 694 -7.90 6.02 -26.29
N GLY A 695 -8.18 6.82 -25.25
CA GLY A 695 -9.43 7.57 -25.17
C GLY A 695 -10.52 6.91 -24.31
N VAL A 696 -10.23 5.76 -23.67
CA VAL A 696 -11.08 5.31 -22.58
C VAL A 696 -10.90 6.24 -21.40
N GLY A 697 -12.00 6.63 -20.76
CA GLY A 697 -12.01 7.46 -19.58
C GLY A 697 -12.92 6.92 -18.51
N ALA A 698 -12.96 7.63 -17.39
CA ALA A 698 -13.90 7.35 -16.31
C ALA A 698 -14.39 8.64 -15.64
N GLN A 699 -15.55 8.55 -15.04
CA GLN A 699 -16.13 9.59 -14.22
C GLN A 699 -16.38 9.01 -12.83
N HIS A 700 -15.84 9.65 -11.80
CA HIS A 700 -16.00 9.25 -10.41
C HIS A 700 -16.62 10.41 -9.63
N MET A 701 -17.79 10.21 -9.05
CA MET A 701 -18.42 11.20 -8.18
C MET A 701 -19.01 10.54 -6.96
N GLY A 702 -19.14 11.29 -5.88
CA GLY A 702 -19.73 10.74 -4.67
C GLY A 702 -19.83 11.73 -3.52
N LEU A 703 -20.47 11.24 -2.46
CA LEU A 703 -20.62 11.92 -1.17
C LEU A 703 -20.01 11.07 -0.07
N GLU A 704 -19.32 11.70 0.85
CA GLU A 704 -18.66 11.08 1.99
C GLU A 704 -19.06 11.80 3.27
N PHE A 705 -19.32 11.02 4.30
CA PHE A 705 -19.64 11.48 5.64
C PHE A 705 -18.78 10.72 6.64
N GLU A 706 -18.17 11.43 7.58
CA GLU A 706 -17.38 10.87 8.68
C GLU A 706 -17.76 11.60 9.97
N LEU A 707 -18.05 10.82 11.00
CA LEU A 707 -18.39 11.32 12.34
C LEU A 707 -17.59 10.56 13.39
N LYS A 708 -16.86 11.29 14.22
CA LYS A 708 -16.32 10.82 15.50
C LYS A 708 -16.97 11.60 16.62
N ALA A 709 -17.59 10.93 17.58
CA ALA A 709 -18.26 11.57 18.70
C ALA A 709 -17.90 10.89 20.03
N CYS A 710 -17.60 11.70 21.04
CA CYS A 710 -17.34 11.28 22.41
C CYS A 710 -18.36 11.93 23.35
N PRO A 711 -19.66 11.55 23.30
CA PRO A 711 -20.72 12.23 24.05
C PRO A 711 -20.50 12.11 25.57
N THR A 712 -19.76 11.11 25.98
CA THR A 712 -19.34 10.91 27.38
C THR A 712 -17.90 10.34 27.42
N LYS A 713 -17.22 10.41 28.55
CA LYS A 713 -15.86 9.86 28.75
C LYS A 713 -15.75 8.34 28.56
N TRP A 714 -16.85 7.62 28.66
CA TRP A 714 -16.92 6.16 28.57
C TRP A 714 -17.48 5.66 27.23
N LEU A 715 -17.97 6.53 26.34
CA LEU A 715 -18.56 6.15 25.04
C LEU A 715 -17.93 6.96 23.91
N GLU A 716 -17.42 6.26 22.90
CA GLU A 716 -16.97 6.80 21.62
C GLU A 716 -17.78 6.17 20.49
N ILE A 717 -18.25 7.00 19.57
CA ILE A 717 -19.05 6.60 18.40
C ILE A 717 -18.28 7.02 17.16
N ASN A 718 -18.01 6.07 16.27
CA ASN A 718 -17.39 6.30 14.98
C ASN A 718 -18.36 5.86 13.88
N THR A 719 -18.67 6.72 12.94
CA THR A 719 -19.60 6.42 11.85
C THR A 719 -19.04 6.96 10.55
N MET A 720 -19.13 6.18 9.50
CA MET A 720 -18.84 6.67 8.16
C MET A 720 -19.89 6.19 7.17
N LEU A 721 -20.11 6.98 6.11
CA LEU A 721 -20.91 6.64 4.93
C LEU A 721 -20.21 7.18 3.69
N SER A 722 -20.08 6.35 2.67
CA SER A 722 -19.60 6.75 1.35
C SER A 722 -20.58 6.27 0.28
N LEU A 723 -21.00 7.18 -0.57
CA LEU A 723 -21.92 6.94 -1.69
C LEU A 723 -21.20 7.37 -2.97
N GLY A 724 -20.69 6.43 -3.74
CA GLY A 724 -20.07 6.66 -5.04
C GLY A 724 -21.02 6.40 -6.20
N ASP A 725 -20.76 7.02 -7.34
CA ASP A 725 -21.27 6.62 -8.67
C ASP A 725 -20.11 6.76 -9.65
N TRP A 726 -19.53 5.61 -10.01
CA TRP A 726 -18.32 5.55 -10.83
C TRP A 726 -18.62 4.81 -12.12
N ARG A 727 -18.39 5.49 -13.25
CA ARG A 727 -18.74 4.99 -14.58
C ARG A 727 -17.61 5.15 -15.57
N TRP A 728 -17.40 4.14 -16.39
CA TRP A 728 -16.55 4.23 -17.55
C TRP A 728 -17.14 5.20 -18.58
N LYS A 729 -16.27 5.82 -19.35
CA LYS A 729 -16.59 6.73 -20.45
C LYS A 729 -15.75 6.38 -21.66
N GLY A 730 -16.41 6.20 -22.78
CA GLY A 730 -15.76 5.86 -24.03
C GLY A 730 -16.77 5.21 -24.98
N LYS A 731 -17.19 5.98 -25.96
CA LYS A 731 -18.05 5.51 -27.04
C LYS A 731 -17.20 5.30 -28.29
N ASP A 732 -17.27 4.10 -28.87
CA ASP A 732 -16.57 3.77 -30.11
C ASP A 732 -15.05 4.03 -30.04
N VAL A 733 -14.40 3.63 -28.94
CA VAL A 733 -12.95 3.73 -28.79
C VAL A 733 -12.29 2.72 -29.71
N ILE A 734 -11.43 3.18 -30.61
CA ILE A 734 -10.79 2.39 -31.65
C ILE A 734 -9.30 2.21 -31.33
N GLY A 735 -8.81 0.97 -31.54
CA GLY A 735 -7.40 0.63 -31.64
C GLY A 735 -7.12 -0.08 -32.93
N TYR A 736 -5.91 0.09 -33.47
CA TYR A 736 -5.46 -0.52 -34.70
C TYR A 736 -4.45 -1.62 -34.44
N LEU A 737 -4.42 -2.62 -35.31
CA LEU A 737 -3.57 -3.79 -35.20
C LEU A 737 -2.18 -3.52 -35.80
N PHE A 738 -1.15 -3.88 -35.08
CA PHE A 738 0.26 -3.79 -35.51
C PHE A 738 0.94 -5.14 -35.33
N ASP A 739 1.91 -5.46 -36.17
CA ASP A 739 2.82 -6.58 -35.96
C ASP A 739 3.87 -6.27 -34.87
N GLU A 740 4.75 -7.23 -34.58
CA GLU A 740 5.83 -7.06 -33.61
C GLU A 740 6.95 -6.09 -34.03
N HIS A 741 6.94 -5.66 -35.31
CA HIS A 741 7.84 -4.65 -35.89
C HIS A 741 7.21 -3.23 -35.89
N GLY A 742 5.94 -3.12 -35.47
CA GLY A 742 5.20 -1.87 -35.47
C GLY A 742 4.64 -1.47 -36.82
N ASN A 743 4.56 -2.41 -37.77
CA ASN A 743 3.88 -2.18 -39.03
C ASN A 743 2.37 -2.36 -38.86
N PRO A 744 1.53 -1.50 -39.47
CA PRO A 744 0.10 -1.74 -39.49
C PRO A 744 -0.21 -2.99 -40.31
N VAL A 745 -1.01 -3.88 -39.81
CA VAL A 745 -1.31 -5.18 -40.45
C VAL A 745 -2.81 -5.49 -40.41
N ASN A 746 -3.22 -6.41 -41.28
CA ASN A 746 -4.52 -7.07 -41.19
C ASN A 746 -4.47 -8.36 -40.33
N GLU A 747 -5.61 -9.03 -40.14
CA GLU A 747 -5.70 -10.30 -39.40
C GLU A 747 -4.78 -11.40 -39.92
N GLN A 748 -4.44 -11.37 -41.23
CA GLN A 748 -3.56 -12.34 -41.88
C GLN A 748 -2.08 -12.01 -41.67
N GLY A 749 -1.73 -10.91 -40.95
CA GLY A 749 -0.35 -10.45 -40.78
C GLY A 749 0.21 -9.72 -42.02
N THR A 750 -0.61 -9.40 -43.01
CA THR A 750 -0.16 -8.65 -44.21
C THR A 750 -0.04 -7.17 -43.85
N ILE A 751 1.12 -6.58 -44.20
CA ILE A 751 1.37 -5.15 -43.97
C ILE A 751 0.39 -4.33 -44.81
N THR A 752 -0.22 -3.33 -44.19
CA THR A 752 -1.19 -2.40 -44.76
C THR A 752 -0.76 -0.95 -44.56
N GLU A 753 -1.43 -0.01 -45.20
CA GLU A 753 -1.26 1.42 -44.86
C GLU A 753 -2.19 1.80 -43.70
N MET A 754 -1.75 2.66 -42.81
CA MET A 754 -2.53 3.12 -41.64
C MET A 754 -3.93 3.66 -41.98
N ALA A 755 -4.09 4.29 -43.13
CA ALA A 755 -5.35 4.84 -43.61
C ALA A 755 -6.13 3.88 -44.53
N SER A 756 -5.61 2.66 -44.75
CA SER A 756 -6.26 1.68 -45.62
C SER A 756 -7.49 1.06 -44.94
N PRO A 757 -8.58 0.85 -45.70
CA PRO A 757 -9.71 0.03 -45.23
C PRO A 757 -9.33 -1.41 -44.88
N GLU A 758 -8.19 -1.89 -45.34
CA GLU A 758 -7.66 -3.24 -45.07
C GLU A 758 -6.94 -3.31 -43.71
N HIS A 759 -6.55 -2.15 -43.15
CA HIS A 759 -5.95 -2.08 -41.82
C HIS A 759 -6.96 -2.52 -40.77
N THR A 760 -6.64 -3.58 -40.06
CA THR A 760 -7.57 -4.16 -39.11
C THR A 760 -7.63 -3.34 -37.81
N TRP A 761 -8.83 -3.20 -37.30
CA TRP A 761 -9.14 -2.45 -36.09
C TRP A 761 -9.92 -3.31 -35.08
N ALA A 762 -9.89 -2.88 -33.84
CA ALA A 762 -10.83 -3.32 -32.80
C ALA A 762 -11.51 -2.10 -32.19
N LYS A 763 -12.74 -2.25 -31.74
CA LYS A 763 -13.54 -1.17 -31.16
C LYS A 763 -14.20 -1.59 -29.86
N ILE A 764 -14.12 -0.73 -28.84
CA ILE A 764 -14.76 -0.95 -27.54
C ILE A 764 -15.73 0.20 -27.26
N ASN A 765 -16.93 -0.15 -26.82
CA ASN A 765 -17.92 0.79 -26.29
C ASN A 765 -18.16 0.48 -24.81
N VAL A 766 -17.74 1.40 -23.92
CA VAL A 766 -17.84 1.30 -22.45
C VAL A 766 -18.67 2.44 -21.85
N GLU A 767 -19.41 3.18 -22.70
CA GLU A 767 -20.09 4.40 -22.27
C GLU A 767 -21.12 4.14 -21.17
N ASN A 768 -20.92 4.77 -20.01
CA ASN A 768 -21.77 4.69 -18.81
C ASN A 768 -21.80 3.33 -18.06
N VAL A 769 -20.95 2.37 -18.44
CA VAL A 769 -20.82 1.10 -17.72
C VAL A 769 -20.23 1.36 -16.32
N GLN A 770 -20.76 0.70 -15.29
CA GLN A 770 -20.27 0.85 -13.90
C GLN A 770 -18.79 0.42 -13.76
N VAL A 771 -18.02 1.19 -13.01
CA VAL A 771 -16.67 0.78 -12.59
C VAL A 771 -16.81 -0.23 -11.46
N GLY A 772 -16.33 -1.46 -11.69
CA GLY A 772 -16.35 -2.55 -10.73
C GLY A 772 -15.07 -2.67 -9.92
N GLY A 773 -15.04 -3.65 -9.00
CA GLY A 773 -13.87 -3.99 -8.17
C GLY A 773 -13.87 -3.38 -6.78
N GLN A 774 -14.71 -2.39 -6.55
CA GLN A 774 -14.93 -1.76 -5.23
C GLN A 774 -16.42 -1.51 -4.99
N ALA A 775 -16.87 -1.68 -3.75
CA ALA A 775 -18.21 -1.29 -3.35
C ALA A 775 -18.40 0.23 -3.46
N GLN A 776 -19.41 0.65 -4.23
CA GLN A 776 -19.74 2.06 -4.44
C GLN A 776 -20.52 2.66 -3.26
N THR A 777 -21.08 1.81 -2.39
CA THR A 777 -21.66 2.20 -1.10
C THR A 777 -20.93 1.46 0.00
N THR A 778 -20.31 2.22 0.92
CA THR A 778 -19.73 1.68 2.15
C THR A 778 -20.26 2.44 3.34
N ALA A 779 -20.58 1.74 4.42
CA ALA A 779 -21.00 2.35 5.68
C ALA A 779 -20.39 1.60 6.85
N ALA A 780 -20.04 2.31 7.92
CA ALA A 780 -19.61 1.68 9.17
C ALA A 780 -20.19 2.42 10.38
N LEU A 781 -20.51 1.65 11.40
CA LEU A 781 -20.88 2.14 12.72
C LEU A 781 -20.07 1.38 13.77
N GLY A 782 -19.21 2.12 14.46
CA GLY A 782 -18.39 1.63 15.56
C GLY A 782 -18.79 2.25 16.89
N LEU A 783 -18.85 1.44 17.93
CA LEU A 783 -19.06 1.85 19.31
C LEU A 783 -17.91 1.34 20.15
N LEU A 784 -17.32 2.21 20.96
CA LEU A 784 -16.25 1.86 21.91
C LEU A 784 -16.66 2.31 23.30
N PHE A 785 -16.71 1.37 24.23
CA PHE A 785 -17.02 1.59 25.65
C PHE A 785 -15.75 1.48 26.49
N LYS A 786 -15.58 2.42 27.41
CA LYS A 786 -14.47 2.51 28.38
C LYS A 786 -15.07 2.54 29.81
N PRO A 787 -15.65 1.40 30.31
CA PRO A 787 -16.44 1.42 31.55
C PRO A 787 -15.61 1.66 32.81
N PHE A 788 -14.33 1.30 32.81
CA PHE A 788 -13.39 1.57 33.89
C PHE A 788 -11.95 1.66 33.35
N LYS A 789 -11.06 2.19 34.19
CA LYS A 789 -9.65 2.44 33.83
C LYS A 789 -8.97 1.19 33.31
N GLY A 790 -8.35 1.32 32.15
CA GLY A 790 -7.60 0.26 31.49
C GLY A 790 -8.44 -0.75 30.70
N PHE A 791 -9.77 -0.78 30.81
CA PHE A 791 -10.63 -1.69 30.04
C PHE A 791 -11.35 -0.95 28.91
N ARG A 792 -11.33 -1.53 27.75
CA ARG A 792 -11.98 -1.05 26.53
C ARG A 792 -12.66 -2.21 25.83
N ILE A 793 -13.89 -2.03 25.38
CA ILE A 793 -14.63 -3.01 24.56
C ILE A 793 -15.35 -2.28 23.45
N GLY A 794 -15.21 -2.74 22.21
CA GLY A 794 -15.84 -2.12 21.07
C GLY A 794 -16.40 -3.12 20.07
N GLY A 795 -17.42 -2.71 19.36
CA GLY A 795 -17.99 -3.42 18.23
C GLY A 795 -18.10 -2.47 17.03
N GLU A 796 -17.92 -3.00 15.84
CA GLU A 796 -17.96 -2.24 14.60
C GLU A 796 -18.62 -3.07 13.50
N TYR A 797 -19.72 -2.56 12.96
CA TYR A 797 -20.38 -3.16 11.80
C TYR A 797 -20.02 -2.37 10.55
N THR A 798 -19.48 -3.07 9.55
CA THR A 798 -19.17 -2.52 8.22
C THR A 798 -20.11 -3.15 7.20
N LEU A 799 -20.64 -2.33 6.30
CA LEU A 799 -21.58 -2.72 5.26
C LEU A 799 -21.05 -2.32 3.89
N PHE A 800 -21.22 -3.21 2.90
CA PHE A 800 -20.85 -3.01 1.50
C PHE A 800 -22.06 -3.27 0.61
N ASP A 801 -22.42 -2.31 -0.21
CA ASP A 801 -23.46 -2.46 -1.26
C ASP A 801 -22.96 -1.84 -2.56
N ARG A 802 -23.66 -2.15 -3.65
CA ARG A 802 -23.28 -1.74 -4.99
C ARG A 802 -21.81 -2.09 -5.31
N ASN A 803 -21.37 -3.27 -4.83
CA ASN A 803 -20.12 -3.88 -5.24
C ASN A 803 -20.35 -4.54 -6.61
N TYR A 804 -19.74 -3.99 -7.66
CA TYR A 804 -19.87 -4.51 -9.01
C TYR A 804 -18.67 -5.37 -9.38
N SER A 805 -18.92 -6.42 -10.18
CA SER A 805 -17.84 -7.26 -10.70
C SER A 805 -16.89 -6.44 -11.56
N TYR A 806 -15.58 -6.70 -11.39
CA TYR A 806 -14.53 -5.99 -12.13
C TYR A 806 -14.49 -6.47 -13.57
N TYR A 807 -14.45 -5.53 -14.53
CA TYR A 807 -14.17 -5.82 -15.93
C TYR A 807 -12.68 -5.63 -16.20
N SER A 808 -12.00 -6.68 -16.66
CA SER A 808 -10.60 -6.58 -17.05
C SER A 808 -10.47 -6.01 -18.46
N PHE A 809 -9.75 -4.92 -18.59
CA PHE A 809 -9.38 -4.31 -19.86
C PHE A 809 -8.01 -4.78 -20.37
N SER A 810 -7.44 -5.82 -19.78
CA SER A 810 -6.21 -6.46 -20.26
C SER A 810 -6.53 -7.87 -20.74
N GLY A 811 -5.85 -8.37 -21.73
CA GLY A 811 -6.01 -9.72 -22.19
C GLY A 811 -5.40 -9.99 -23.56
N SER A 812 -5.30 -11.27 -23.86
CA SER A 812 -4.94 -11.81 -25.17
C SER A 812 -6.18 -12.00 -26.05
N ASN A 813 -5.98 -12.11 -27.35
CA ASN A 813 -7.00 -12.48 -28.33
C ASN A 813 -8.18 -11.48 -28.41
N LEU A 814 -7.87 -10.20 -28.55
CA LEU A 814 -8.88 -9.17 -28.78
C LEU A 814 -9.73 -9.52 -30.01
N ALA A 815 -11.03 -9.25 -29.95
CA ALA A 815 -11.95 -9.45 -31.07
C ALA A 815 -11.69 -8.43 -32.19
N ILE A 816 -10.84 -8.79 -33.12
CA ILE A 816 -10.41 -7.95 -34.24
C ILE A 816 -11.55 -7.79 -35.27
N GLY A 817 -11.63 -6.64 -35.92
CA GLY A 817 -12.66 -6.31 -36.94
C GLY A 817 -14.08 -6.21 -36.35
N LYS A 818 -14.22 -6.19 -35.01
CA LYS A 818 -15.53 -6.20 -34.32
C LYS A 818 -15.65 -5.06 -33.33
N THR A 819 -16.87 -4.66 -33.04
CA THR A 819 -17.19 -3.78 -31.95
C THR A 819 -17.63 -4.60 -30.71
N MET A 820 -16.93 -4.42 -29.61
CA MET A 820 -17.26 -4.98 -28.31
C MET A 820 -18.09 -3.98 -27.51
N ASN A 821 -19.37 -4.25 -27.33
CA ASN A 821 -20.20 -3.50 -26.40
C ASN A 821 -20.09 -4.15 -25.03
N ILE A 822 -19.52 -3.42 -24.07
CA ILE A 822 -19.36 -3.92 -22.73
C ILE A 822 -20.70 -3.84 -22.00
N VAL A 823 -21.18 -4.97 -21.49
CA VAL A 823 -22.42 -5.04 -20.72
C VAL A 823 -22.17 -4.64 -19.27
N GLU A 824 -23.24 -4.23 -18.58
CA GLU A 824 -23.16 -3.85 -17.17
C GLU A 824 -22.53 -4.97 -16.34
N PRO A 825 -21.63 -4.66 -15.40
CA PRO A 825 -21.06 -5.65 -14.50
C PRO A 825 -22.14 -6.16 -13.52
N TYR A 826 -21.98 -7.38 -13.06
CA TYR A 826 -22.87 -7.96 -12.06
C TYR A 826 -22.80 -7.18 -10.74
N LYS A 827 -23.94 -6.78 -10.22
CA LYS A 827 -24.06 -6.21 -8.87
C LYS A 827 -24.06 -7.35 -7.85
N CYS A 828 -23.00 -7.48 -7.08
CA CYS A 828 -22.90 -8.45 -6.00
C CYS A 828 -23.99 -8.19 -4.93
N PRO A 829 -24.46 -9.24 -4.23
CA PRO A 829 -25.35 -9.09 -3.08
C PRO A 829 -24.71 -8.20 -2.00
N ILE A 830 -25.56 -7.54 -1.21
CA ILE A 830 -25.10 -6.75 -0.06
C ILE A 830 -24.26 -7.60 0.88
N GLY A 831 -23.11 -7.09 1.29
CA GLY A 831 -22.21 -7.73 2.22
C GLY A 831 -22.03 -6.90 3.49
N GLY A 832 -21.55 -7.53 4.53
CA GLY A 832 -21.19 -6.83 5.76
C GLY A 832 -20.67 -7.77 6.82
N GLN A 833 -19.99 -7.20 7.81
CA GLN A 833 -19.44 -7.96 8.92
C GLN A 833 -19.44 -7.16 10.22
N LEU A 834 -19.60 -7.86 11.32
CA LEU A 834 -19.47 -7.33 12.67
C LEU A 834 -18.11 -7.77 13.25
N ASP A 835 -17.29 -6.80 13.59
CA ASP A 835 -16.02 -7.03 14.30
C ASP A 835 -16.16 -6.57 15.76
N VAL A 836 -15.62 -7.36 16.68
CA VAL A 836 -15.65 -7.06 18.12
C VAL A 836 -14.24 -7.15 18.66
N ARG A 837 -13.86 -6.20 19.51
CA ARG A 837 -12.57 -6.16 20.17
C ARG A 837 -12.71 -5.81 21.64
N ALA A 838 -11.81 -6.34 22.46
CA ALA A 838 -11.68 -5.96 23.87
C ALA A 838 -10.20 -5.89 24.26
N SER A 839 -9.86 -4.98 25.13
CA SER A 839 -8.51 -4.86 25.69
C SER A 839 -8.55 -4.48 27.14
N TYR A 840 -7.59 -5.00 27.90
CA TYR A 840 -7.40 -4.68 29.32
C TYR A 840 -5.91 -4.45 29.61
N SER A 841 -5.61 -3.23 30.04
CA SER A 841 -4.26 -2.83 30.43
C SER A 841 -4.14 -2.72 31.93
N PHE A 842 -3.16 -3.38 32.54
CA PHE A 842 -2.89 -3.39 33.96
C PHE A 842 -1.40 -3.37 34.24
N LYS A 843 -1.03 -2.96 35.47
CA LYS A 843 0.37 -2.93 35.91
C LYS A 843 0.80 -4.26 36.49
N ILE A 844 2.04 -4.67 36.22
CA ILE A 844 2.75 -5.77 36.88
C ILE A 844 3.94 -5.15 37.62
N GLY A 845 3.80 -4.95 38.91
CA GLY A 845 4.77 -4.16 39.67
C GLY A 845 4.78 -2.68 39.25
N GLU A 846 5.91 -2.00 39.42
CA GLU A 846 6.03 -0.55 39.08
C GLU A 846 6.54 -0.30 37.67
N ALA A 847 7.29 -1.22 37.08
CA ALA A 847 8.07 -1.03 35.87
C ALA A 847 7.40 -1.59 34.61
N VAL A 848 6.41 -2.49 34.72
CA VAL A 848 5.84 -3.19 33.56
C VAL A 848 4.34 -2.96 33.47
N ARG A 849 3.86 -2.65 32.30
CA ARG A 849 2.44 -2.64 31.96
C ARG A 849 2.14 -3.83 31.04
N ALA A 850 1.16 -4.64 31.42
CA ALA A 850 0.62 -5.68 30.57
C ALA A 850 -0.67 -5.21 29.91
N THR A 851 -0.82 -5.52 28.62
CA THR A 851 -2.07 -5.32 27.87
C THR A 851 -2.47 -6.66 27.26
N LEU A 852 -3.61 -7.18 27.68
CA LEU A 852 -4.27 -8.33 27.08
C LEU A 852 -5.34 -7.82 26.13
N SER A 853 -5.31 -8.21 24.87
CA SER A 853 -6.31 -7.83 23.88
C SER A 853 -6.83 -9.05 23.12
N GLY A 854 -8.09 -8.99 22.71
CA GLY A 854 -8.73 -10.01 21.89
C GLY A 854 -9.62 -9.37 20.84
N ASN A 855 -9.59 -9.95 19.66
CA ASN A 855 -10.38 -9.53 18.50
C ASN A 855 -11.14 -10.72 17.93
N ILE A 856 -12.38 -10.51 17.53
CA ILE A 856 -13.15 -11.42 16.71
C ILE A 856 -13.63 -10.63 15.49
N THR A 857 -13.15 -10.98 14.33
CA THR A 857 -13.61 -10.40 13.07
C THR A 857 -14.68 -11.29 12.48
N ASN A 858 -15.65 -10.67 11.81
CA ASN A 858 -16.83 -11.34 11.26
C ASN A 858 -17.53 -12.23 12.32
N LEU A 859 -17.86 -11.66 13.47
CA LEU A 859 -18.47 -12.37 14.60
C LEU A 859 -19.72 -13.18 14.19
N LEU A 860 -20.50 -12.65 13.24
CA LEU A 860 -21.74 -13.26 12.76
C LEU A 860 -21.50 -14.37 11.71
N ASP A 861 -20.24 -14.62 11.33
CA ASP A 861 -19.83 -15.60 10.32
C ASP A 861 -20.56 -15.43 8.98
N GLN A 862 -20.77 -14.18 8.57
CA GLN A 862 -21.42 -13.84 7.32
C GLN A 862 -20.47 -14.00 6.13
N TYR A 863 -20.97 -14.58 5.04
CA TYR A 863 -20.22 -14.73 3.80
C TYR A 863 -20.88 -13.92 2.70
N TYR A 864 -20.03 -13.18 1.96
CA TYR A 864 -20.43 -12.39 0.80
C TYR A 864 -19.36 -12.48 -0.30
N MET A 865 -19.70 -12.02 -1.50
CA MET A 865 -18.74 -11.90 -2.60
C MET A 865 -17.80 -10.72 -2.31
N ASP A 866 -16.58 -11.01 -1.87
CA ASP A 866 -15.59 -10.00 -1.50
C ASP A 866 -15.04 -9.29 -2.75
N LYS A 867 -14.68 -10.07 -3.76
CA LYS A 867 -14.22 -9.58 -5.06
C LYS A 867 -14.78 -10.46 -6.17
N ALA A 868 -15.32 -9.85 -7.22
CA ALA A 868 -15.89 -10.54 -8.36
C ALA A 868 -15.37 -9.98 -9.68
N TRP A 869 -15.30 -10.84 -10.69
CA TRP A 869 -14.92 -10.47 -12.07
C TRP A 869 -16.05 -10.81 -13.02
N SER A 870 -16.29 -9.91 -13.99
CA SER A 870 -17.27 -10.09 -15.04
C SER A 870 -16.92 -11.30 -15.91
N ALA A 871 -17.93 -12.04 -16.35
CA ALA A 871 -17.77 -13.12 -17.32
C ALA A 871 -17.37 -12.60 -18.70
N GLN A 872 -17.81 -11.38 -19.04
CA GLN A 872 -17.39 -10.74 -20.28
C GLN A 872 -15.93 -10.33 -20.20
N THR A 873 -15.17 -10.71 -21.23
CA THR A 873 -13.79 -10.27 -21.47
C THR A 873 -13.71 -9.60 -22.83
N VAL A 874 -12.55 -9.10 -23.21
CA VAL A 874 -12.31 -8.54 -24.56
C VAL A 874 -12.45 -9.57 -25.69
N THR A 875 -12.47 -10.86 -25.35
CA THR A 875 -12.61 -11.97 -26.31
C THR A 875 -13.94 -12.70 -26.22
N GLN A 876 -14.60 -12.61 -25.09
CA GLN A 876 -15.82 -13.36 -24.80
C GLN A 876 -17.00 -12.42 -24.63
N ASN A 877 -17.92 -12.45 -25.58
CA ASN A 877 -19.21 -11.80 -25.46
C ASN A 877 -20.14 -12.62 -24.59
N VAL A 878 -20.81 -11.95 -23.67
CA VAL A 878 -21.94 -12.48 -22.93
C VAL A 878 -23.13 -11.51 -23.08
N ALA A 879 -24.33 -12.03 -23.05
CA ALA A 879 -25.53 -11.19 -23.10
C ALA A 879 -25.73 -10.39 -21.82
N GLU A 880 -25.33 -10.96 -20.68
CA GLU A 880 -25.51 -10.40 -19.35
C GLU A 880 -24.52 -11.03 -18.37
N ASN A 881 -23.97 -10.22 -17.44
CA ASN A 881 -23.24 -10.71 -16.29
C ASN A 881 -24.24 -11.09 -15.18
N THR A 882 -24.25 -12.35 -14.77
CA THR A 882 -25.19 -12.92 -13.79
C THR A 882 -24.42 -13.56 -12.64
N LYS A 883 -25.12 -13.88 -11.55
CA LYS A 883 -24.53 -14.63 -10.42
C LYS A 883 -23.95 -15.98 -10.81
N ASP A 884 -24.43 -16.58 -11.90
CA ASP A 884 -24.08 -17.93 -12.32
C ASP A 884 -22.86 -17.96 -13.25
N ASN A 885 -22.53 -16.84 -13.91
CA ASN A 885 -21.42 -16.76 -14.84
C ASN A 885 -20.25 -15.88 -14.40
N VAL A 886 -20.41 -15.04 -13.35
CA VAL A 886 -19.30 -14.27 -12.79
C VAL A 886 -18.40 -15.16 -11.94
N TYR A 887 -17.11 -14.80 -11.93
CA TYR A 887 -16.08 -15.44 -11.11
C TYR A 887 -15.89 -14.61 -9.83
N PHE A 888 -15.76 -15.26 -8.66
CA PHE A 888 -15.63 -14.50 -7.42
C PHE A 888 -14.92 -15.27 -6.32
N PHE A 889 -14.46 -14.50 -5.32
CA PHE A 889 -14.02 -15.03 -4.03
C PHE A 889 -14.99 -14.62 -2.92
N TYR A 890 -15.15 -15.49 -1.95
CA TYR A 890 -15.78 -15.14 -0.68
C TYR A 890 -14.81 -14.40 0.25
N ASN A 891 -15.36 -13.54 1.12
CA ASN A 891 -14.62 -13.01 2.26
C ASN A 891 -14.20 -14.12 3.23
N LYS A 892 -13.31 -13.79 4.17
CA LYS A 892 -12.96 -14.70 5.27
C LYS A 892 -14.14 -14.87 6.23
N GLY A 893 -14.37 -16.10 6.68
CA GLY A 893 -15.29 -16.38 7.76
C GLY A 893 -14.83 -15.80 9.10
N ARG A 894 -15.50 -16.17 10.18
CA ARG A 894 -15.16 -15.70 11.52
C ARG A 894 -13.71 -16.05 11.88
N GLN A 895 -12.94 -15.04 12.32
CA GLN A 895 -11.57 -15.17 12.81
C GLN A 895 -11.46 -14.61 14.21
N TRP A 896 -10.55 -15.17 15.02
CA TRP A 896 -10.21 -14.64 16.34
C TRP A 896 -8.71 -14.47 16.50
N ASN A 897 -8.32 -13.55 17.36
CA ASN A 897 -6.93 -13.32 17.74
C ASN A 897 -6.88 -12.89 19.21
N ILE A 898 -5.88 -13.38 19.94
CA ILE A 898 -5.56 -12.97 21.31
C ILE A 898 -4.11 -12.51 21.33
N ARG A 899 -3.83 -11.40 22.00
CA ARG A 899 -2.49 -10.82 22.11
C ARG A 899 -2.20 -10.41 23.54
N LEU A 900 -1.01 -10.76 24.03
CA LEU A 900 -0.43 -10.24 25.26
C LEU A 900 0.77 -9.35 24.90
N LYS A 901 0.78 -8.11 25.37
CA LYS A 901 1.88 -7.15 25.23
C LYS A 901 2.37 -6.72 26.59
N LEU A 902 3.68 -6.76 26.78
CA LEU A 902 4.37 -6.21 27.95
C LEU A 902 5.13 -4.95 27.49
N THR A 903 4.96 -3.85 28.22
CA THR A 903 5.65 -2.58 27.95
C THR A 903 6.41 -2.18 29.21
N PHE A 904 7.67 -1.76 29.06
CA PHE A 904 8.58 -1.42 30.15
C PHE A 904 9.43 -0.18 29.84
#